data_9cf05172727d9bd112e71b9bbc51b918
#
_entry.id   9cf05172727d9bd112e71b9bbc51b918
#
_cell.length_a   1.000
_cell.length_b   1.000
_cell.length_c   1.000
_cell.angle_alpha   90.00
_cell.angle_beta   90.00
_cell.angle_gamma   90.00
#
_symmetry.space_group_name_H-M   'P 1'
#
loop_
_entity.id
_entity.type
_entity.pdbx_description
1 polymer ?
#
loop_
_entity_poly.entity_id
_entity_poly.type
_entity_poly.pdbx_seq_one_letter_code
_entity_poly.pdbx_strand_id
1 'polypeptide(L)'
;MSNDKTVAMFPGEDGHRRDTGNSDKRRCMGCMELYDKKWELCPHCGYPANATADSPLHMSPGSVLNGRYEVGRVLGNGGFGVTYIAWDPILRIKVAIKEYLPSEFSTRAEGQTRVTVFTGEKERQFNDGMSKFIDEAKRLAKFQNESGVVKIFDSFKANGTAYIVMEYLDGETLADRLKREKTIPADEAIQIMMPVIESLNHVHEAGILHRDISPDNIFLTKDGKTKLIDFGAARFATTTHSRSLTVIIKPGYSAEEQYRSRGDQGPHTDVYSVGAVLYKMITGVTPPDALERRASYEKKHKDILQPITKFTQDITPNQEAAIYNAMNVRIEDRTENMVTLAGELLSEEPVKRRKGTIKKIDMLTWPIWAKIGVPTALAAIVTLCVLLAVGVIGPKSGLLGNYNLPDGQTRVPNILGMTREKADKKLEKADLGNENNRTVIGGKIESEKFKNNTILSQNPGAADTVLKGTIIEIVISAGNGEEYVVDVLNYSQELAKNELENLGFKVEIKEKYDDLVAPGAVIGQDPAAGTQLEKGSTVVLTVSKGKKGIDQNKTVTVPSLTGKIFSAAQKEASEQDLYIKIVDTVFSSKYTKDQIISQDPQSGSQVKAGTTINVVVSLGIESVYVPDVQYRNE
;
A
#
# COMPACT_ATOMS: atom_id res chain seq x y z
N MET A 1 -52.72 -1.76 -40.99
CA MET A 1 -52.61 -3.05 -41.67
C MET A 1 -51.15 -3.21 -42.03
N SER A 2 -50.34 -4.04 -41.56
CA SER A 2 -50.34 -5.27 -40.80
C SER A 2 -49.02 -5.33 -40.06
N ASN A 3 -49.06 -5.63 -38.76
CA ASN A 3 -47.90 -5.97 -37.94
C ASN A 3 -47.30 -7.29 -38.41
N ASP A 4 -45.99 -7.34 -38.52
CA ASP A 4 -45.32 -8.63 -38.44
C ASP A 4 -44.11 -8.51 -37.46
N LYS A 5 -44.32 -9.08 -36.27
CA LYS A 5 -43.33 -9.29 -35.25
C LYS A 5 -42.63 -10.62 -35.53
N THR A 6 -41.43 -10.59 -36.06
CA THR A 6 -40.60 -11.79 -36.12
C THR A 6 -39.89 -11.96 -34.77
N VAL A 7 -40.43 -12.85 -33.93
CA VAL A 7 -39.76 -13.36 -32.73
C VAL A 7 -38.72 -14.37 -33.19
N ALA A 8 -37.44 -14.06 -32.99
CA ALA A 8 -36.39 -15.03 -33.14
C ALA A 8 -36.42 -16.01 -31.96
N MET A 9 -36.86 -17.24 -32.23
CA MET A 9 -36.69 -18.39 -31.34
C MET A 9 -35.20 -18.74 -31.29
N PHE A 10 -34.66 -18.73 -30.08
CA PHE A 10 -33.41 -19.42 -29.82
C PHE A 10 -33.70 -20.92 -29.73
N PRO A 11 -32.95 -21.79 -30.43
CA PRO A 11 -33.06 -23.22 -30.23
C PRO A 11 -32.44 -23.59 -28.88
N GLY A 12 -33.17 -24.45 -28.16
CA GLY A 12 -32.78 -24.99 -26.87
C GLY A 12 -31.48 -25.78 -26.85
N GLU A 13 -31.06 -25.98 -25.63
CA GLU A 13 -30.03 -26.91 -25.18
C GLU A 13 -29.95 -28.18 -26.03
N ASP A 14 -28.79 -28.37 -26.70
CA ASP A 14 -28.14 -29.65 -26.92
C ASP A 14 -26.99 -29.44 -27.91
N GLY A 15 -25.78 -29.59 -27.44
CA GLY A 15 -24.64 -29.59 -28.36
C GLY A 15 -23.28 -29.25 -27.77
N HIS A 16 -22.91 -29.84 -26.65
CA HIS A 16 -21.52 -30.08 -26.38
C HIS A 16 -20.98 -30.98 -27.51
N ARG A 17 -20.50 -30.37 -28.59
CA ARG A 17 -19.62 -31.10 -29.53
C ARG A 17 -18.34 -31.44 -28.78
N ARG A 18 -18.39 -32.60 -28.07
CA ARG A 18 -17.17 -33.32 -27.72
C ARG A 18 -16.42 -33.55 -29.01
N ASP A 19 -15.12 -33.28 -28.96
CA ASP A 19 -14.17 -33.61 -30.02
C ASP A 19 -14.25 -35.13 -30.29
N THR A 20 -15.13 -35.53 -31.22
CA THR A 20 -15.45 -36.94 -31.52
C THR A 20 -14.39 -37.62 -32.38
N GLY A 21 -13.17 -37.05 -32.43
CA GLY A 21 -12.08 -37.54 -33.27
C GLY A 21 -11.16 -38.62 -32.66
N ASN A 22 -11.27 -38.94 -31.34
CA ASN A 22 -10.39 -39.95 -30.74
C ASN A 22 -10.95 -40.43 -29.39
N SER A 23 -11.87 -41.40 -29.42
CA SER A 23 -12.55 -41.95 -28.24
C SER A 23 -11.61 -42.53 -27.18
N ASP A 24 -10.36 -42.85 -27.56
CA ASP A 24 -9.41 -43.55 -26.69
C ASP A 24 -8.35 -42.62 -26.05
N LYS A 25 -8.41 -41.31 -26.31
CA LYS A 25 -7.50 -40.32 -25.70
C LYS A 25 -8.20 -39.48 -24.66
N ARG A 26 -7.43 -39.06 -23.63
CA ARG A 26 -7.84 -38.07 -22.61
C ARG A 26 -6.78 -36.99 -22.50
N ARG A 27 -7.18 -35.82 -22.00
CA ARG A 27 -6.28 -34.72 -21.69
C ARG A 27 -5.63 -34.93 -20.33
N CYS A 28 -4.34 -34.69 -20.25
CA CYS A 28 -3.61 -34.74 -18.99
C CYS A 28 -3.84 -33.46 -18.19
N MET A 29 -4.31 -33.57 -16.98
CA MET A 29 -4.50 -32.41 -16.08
C MET A 29 -3.17 -31.86 -15.54
N GLY A 30 -2.06 -32.57 -15.74
CA GLY A 30 -0.72 -32.11 -15.34
C GLY A 30 0.00 -31.24 -16.38
N CYS A 31 -0.13 -31.58 -17.67
CA CYS A 31 0.59 -30.90 -18.76
C CYS A 31 -0.27 -30.51 -19.96
N MET A 32 -1.56 -30.79 -19.95
CA MET A 32 -2.55 -30.50 -21.00
C MET A 32 -2.29 -31.23 -22.33
N GLU A 33 -1.38 -32.21 -22.40
CA GLU A 33 -1.19 -33.05 -23.57
C GLU A 33 -2.23 -34.17 -23.64
N LEU A 34 -2.54 -34.63 -24.88
CA LEU A 34 -3.44 -35.76 -25.11
C LEU A 34 -2.65 -37.06 -25.02
N TYR A 35 -3.20 -38.06 -24.30
CA TYR A 35 -2.61 -39.39 -24.20
C TYR A 35 -3.69 -40.47 -24.15
N ASP A 36 -3.31 -41.73 -24.41
CA ASP A 36 -4.19 -42.89 -24.46
C ASP A 36 -4.75 -43.20 -23.05
N LYS A 37 -6.08 -43.40 -22.93
CA LYS A 37 -6.80 -43.68 -21.69
C LYS A 37 -6.35 -44.94 -20.96
N LYS A 38 -5.68 -45.89 -21.66
CA LYS A 38 -5.13 -47.12 -21.05
C LYS A 38 -4.01 -46.86 -20.03
N TRP A 39 -3.37 -45.66 -20.08
CA TRP A 39 -2.28 -45.31 -19.18
C TRP A 39 -2.84 -44.64 -17.91
N GLU A 40 -2.46 -45.13 -16.74
CA GLU A 40 -2.81 -44.53 -15.44
C GLU A 40 -1.98 -43.29 -15.14
N LEU A 41 -0.75 -43.24 -15.67
CA LEU A 41 0.14 -42.07 -15.58
C LEU A 41 0.32 -41.46 -16.96
N CYS A 42 0.37 -40.15 -17.04
CA CYS A 42 0.65 -39.44 -18.28
C CYS A 42 2.08 -39.76 -18.76
N PRO A 43 2.29 -40.27 -20.00
CA PRO A 43 3.63 -40.59 -20.51
C PRO A 43 4.50 -39.35 -20.76
N HIS A 44 3.90 -38.14 -20.83
CA HIS A 44 4.63 -36.89 -21.06
C HIS A 44 5.16 -36.24 -19.77
N CYS A 45 4.43 -36.38 -18.64
CA CYS A 45 4.81 -35.66 -17.41
C CYS A 45 4.66 -36.48 -16.12
N GLY A 46 4.23 -37.76 -16.22
CA GLY A 46 4.05 -38.63 -15.04
C GLY A 46 2.82 -38.30 -14.17
N TYR A 47 2.00 -37.32 -14.54
CA TYR A 47 0.84 -36.91 -13.71
C TYR A 47 -0.24 -38.01 -13.71
N PRO A 48 -0.80 -38.35 -12.52
CA PRO A 48 -1.81 -39.40 -12.41
C PRO A 48 -3.11 -39.01 -13.11
N ALA A 49 -3.76 -39.99 -13.72
CA ALA A 49 -5.04 -39.80 -14.40
C ALA A 49 -6.19 -39.41 -13.47
N ASN A 50 -6.15 -39.95 -12.24
CA ASN A 50 -7.18 -39.76 -11.20
C ASN A 50 -6.66 -38.87 -10.08
N ALA A 51 -5.79 -37.90 -10.39
CA ALA A 51 -5.27 -36.98 -9.40
C ALA A 51 -6.40 -36.12 -8.81
N THR A 52 -6.37 -35.96 -7.50
CA THR A 52 -7.22 -35.03 -6.75
C THR A 52 -6.50 -33.71 -6.51
N ALA A 53 -7.21 -32.71 -5.99
CA ALA A 53 -6.58 -31.47 -5.60
C ALA A 53 -5.57 -31.67 -4.44
N ASP A 54 -4.41 -31.01 -4.52
CA ASP A 54 -3.34 -31.11 -3.51
C ASP A 54 -3.71 -30.45 -2.17
N SER A 55 -4.74 -29.64 -2.16
CA SER A 55 -5.25 -28.92 -0.98
C SER A 55 -6.76 -28.73 -1.09
N PRO A 56 -7.50 -28.73 0.03
CA PRO A 56 -8.93 -28.40 0.03
C PRO A 56 -9.26 -27.03 -0.57
N LEU A 57 -8.32 -26.10 -0.54
CA LEU A 57 -8.47 -24.76 -1.11
C LEU A 57 -8.33 -24.74 -2.63
N HIS A 58 -7.78 -25.78 -3.25
CA HIS A 58 -7.55 -25.83 -4.69
C HIS A 58 -8.77 -26.36 -5.45
N MET A 59 -8.98 -25.88 -6.66
CA MET A 59 -9.95 -26.48 -7.58
C MET A 59 -9.50 -27.88 -7.98
N SER A 60 -10.46 -28.81 -8.09
CA SER A 60 -10.17 -30.17 -8.55
C SER A 60 -9.75 -30.16 -10.02
N PRO A 61 -8.68 -30.91 -10.40
CA PRO A 61 -8.31 -31.10 -11.78
C PRO A 61 -9.49 -31.62 -12.63
N GLY A 62 -9.66 -31.08 -13.84
CA GLY A 62 -10.81 -31.37 -14.71
C GLY A 62 -12.02 -30.47 -14.47
N SER A 63 -12.00 -29.56 -13.50
CA SER A 63 -13.04 -28.55 -13.33
C SER A 63 -13.09 -27.63 -14.54
N VAL A 64 -14.30 -27.26 -14.98
CA VAL A 64 -14.50 -26.30 -16.07
C VAL A 64 -14.82 -24.92 -15.50
N LEU A 65 -13.95 -23.97 -15.79
CA LEU A 65 -14.05 -22.59 -15.31
C LEU A 65 -14.64 -21.69 -16.39
N ASN A 66 -15.65 -20.89 -16.01
CA ASN A 66 -16.37 -19.97 -16.89
C ASN A 66 -16.94 -20.65 -18.17
N GLY A 67 -17.31 -21.94 -18.08
CA GLY A 67 -17.80 -22.72 -19.22
C GLY A 67 -16.81 -22.93 -20.36
N ARG A 68 -15.53 -22.55 -20.19
CA ARG A 68 -14.51 -22.54 -21.23
C ARG A 68 -13.24 -23.28 -20.83
N TYR A 69 -12.60 -22.91 -19.73
CA TYR A 69 -11.26 -23.36 -19.39
C TYR A 69 -11.28 -24.65 -18.59
N GLU A 70 -10.65 -25.70 -19.08
CA GLU A 70 -10.47 -26.96 -18.36
C GLU A 70 -9.24 -26.83 -17.45
N VAL A 71 -9.48 -26.78 -16.14
CA VAL A 71 -8.46 -26.52 -15.11
C VAL A 71 -7.68 -27.80 -14.79
N GLY A 72 -6.39 -27.70 -14.73
CA GLY A 72 -5.48 -28.79 -14.31
C GLY A 72 -4.83 -28.57 -12.96
N ARG A 73 -3.60 -29.08 -12.82
CA ARG A 73 -2.84 -28.98 -11.58
C ARG A 73 -2.47 -27.53 -11.23
N VAL A 74 -2.16 -27.34 -9.97
CA VAL A 74 -1.57 -26.08 -9.47
C VAL A 74 -0.14 -25.93 -10.03
N LEU A 75 0.16 -24.73 -10.51
CA LEU A 75 1.50 -24.29 -10.92
C LEU A 75 2.22 -23.55 -9.80
N GLY A 76 1.48 -22.84 -8.98
CA GLY A 76 2.00 -22.08 -7.86
C GLY A 76 0.89 -21.65 -6.91
N ASN A 77 1.24 -21.48 -5.64
CA ASN A 77 0.35 -21.02 -4.58
C ASN A 77 1.07 -19.93 -3.77
N GLY A 78 0.42 -18.81 -3.55
CA GLY A 78 0.95 -17.67 -2.80
C GLY A 78 -0.11 -17.05 -1.88
N GLY A 79 0.29 -16.06 -1.08
CA GLY A 79 -0.59 -15.42 -0.10
C GLY A 79 -1.85 -14.75 -0.69
N PHE A 80 -1.86 -14.45 -1.99
CA PHE A 80 -2.96 -13.75 -2.66
C PHE A 80 -3.75 -14.62 -3.63
N GLY A 81 -3.34 -15.87 -3.87
CA GLY A 81 -4.06 -16.74 -4.78
C GLY A 81 -3.30 -17.93 -5.27
N VAL A 82 -3.95 -18.67 -6.15
CA VAL A 82 -3.47 -19.93 -6.71
C VAL A 82 -3.39 -19.79 -8.22
N THR A 83 -2.32 -20.30 -8.82
CA THR A 83 -2.16 -20.34 -10.27
C THR A 83 -2.26 -21.78 -10.75
N TYR A 84 -3.11 -22.03 -11.75
CA TYR A 84 -3.37 -23.33 -12.34
C TYR A 84 -2.89 -23.37 -13.78
N ILE A 85 -2.45 -24.55 -14.25
CA ILE A 85 -2.43 -24.82 -15.70
C ILE A 85 -3.87 -25.06 -16.15
N ALA A 86 -4.22 -24.60 -17.35
CA ALA A 86 -5.52 -24.88 -17.93
C ALA A 86 -5.43 -25.04 -19.45
N TRP A 87 -6.45 -25.64 -20.02
CA TRP A 87 -6.65 -25.76 -21.47
C TRP A 87 -7.76 -24.85 -21.95
N ASP A 88 -7.48 -24.07 -22.98
CA ASP A 88 -8.49 -23.31 -23.68
C ASP A 88 -8.94 -24.08 -24.93
N PRO A 89 -10.15 -24.67 -24.97
CA PRO A 89 -10.61 -25.47 -26.10
C PRO A 89 -10.96 -24.62 -27.33
N ILE A 90 -11.21 -23.32 -27.17
CA ILE A 90 -11.54 -22.40 -28.27
C ILE A 90 -10.24 -22.05 -29.02
N LEU A 91 -9.23 -21.58 -28.29
CA LEU A 91 -7.93 -21.22 -28.87
C LEU A 91 -7.02 -22.43 -29.10
N ARG A 92 -7.35 -23.58 -28.50
CA ARG A 92 -6.55 -24.82 -28.53
C ARG A 92 -5.12 -24.62 -28.02
N ILE A 93 -4.98 -23.89 -26.93
CA ILE A 93 -3.69 -23.59 -26.29
C ILE A 93 -3.72 -23.90 -24.79
N LYS A 94 -2.54 -24.13 -24.24
CA LYS A 94 -2.31 -24.11 -22.79
C LYS A 94 -2.31 -22.68 -22.31
N VAL A 95 -2.94 -22.44 -21.17
CA VAL A 95 -2.96 -21.15 -20.48
C VAL A 95 -2.61 -21.35 -19.00
N ALA A 96 -2.14 -20.30 -18.34
CA ALA A 96 -2.08 -20.23 -16.90
C ALA A 96 -3.25 -19.39 -16.40
N ILE A 97 -3.92 -19.83 -15.33
CA ILE A 97 -5.05 -19.11 -14.73
C ILE A 97 -4.71 -18.80 -13.28
N LYS A 98 -4.59 -17.51 -12.97
CA LYS A 98 -4.39 -17.03 -11.61
C LYS A 98 -5.75 -16.71 -10.99
N GLU A 99 -6.04 -17.35 -9.86
CA GLU A 99 -7.23 -17.13 -9.05
C GLU A 99 -6.90 -16.18 -7.90
N TYR A 100 -7.74 -15.17 -7.66
CA TYR A 100 -7.65 -14.34 -6.48
C TYR A 100 -8.24 -15.09 -5.27
N LEU A 101 -7.39 -15.57 -4.36
CA LEU A 101 -7.78 -16.36 -3.19
C LEU A 101 -6.90 -16.01 -1.99
N PRO A 102 -7.02 -14.80 -1.43
CA PRO A 102 -6.26 -14.42 -0.24
C PRO A 102 -6.78 -15.18 0.99
N SER A 103 -5.94 -16.02 1.56
CA SER A 103 -6.29 -16.90 2.70
C SER A 103 -6.67 -16.16 3.98
N GLU A 104 -6.28 -14.89 4.11
CA GLU A 104 -6.67 -14.03 5.24
C GLU A 104 -8.14 -13.62 5.19
N PHE A 105 -8.74 -13.55 4.00
CA PHE A 105 -10.08 -13.02 3.77
C PHE A 105 -11.07 -14.05 3.24
N SER A 106 -10.59 -15.20 2.78
CA SER A 106 -11.44 -16.16 2.09
C SER A 106 -10.96 -17.60 2.28
N THR A 107 -11.86 -18.52 2.03
CA THR A 107 -11.61 -19.97 2.06
C THR A 107 -12.43 -20.68 0.99
N ARG A 108 -12.21 -21.96 0.81
CA ARG A 108 -12.99 -22.84 -0.05
C ARG A 108 -13.24 -24.15 0.67
N ALA A 109 -14.44 -24.70 0.56
CA ALA A 109 -14.73 -26.05 1.01
C ALA A 109 -14.20 -27.09 0.01
N GLU A 110 -13.74 -28.22 0.50
CA GLU A 110 -13.20 -29.30 -0.31
C GLU A 110 -14.18 -29.71 -1.43
N GLY A 111 -13.67 -29.89 -2.64
CA GLY A 111 -14.46 -30.28 -3.81
C GLY A 111 -15.37 -29.19 -4.38
N GLN A 112 -15.44 -28.01 -3.76
CA GLN A 112 -16.22 -26.89 -4.28
C GLN A 112 -15.37 -25.98 -5.18
N THR A 113 -15.99 -25.37 -6.19
CA THR A 113 -15.34 -24.32 -7.00
C THR A 113 -15.54 -22.94 -6.40
N ARG A 114 -16.61 -22.74 -5.64
CA ARG A 114 -17.00 -21.44 -5.08
C ARG A 114 -16.13 -21.08 -3.88
N VAL A 115 -15.66 -19.84 -3.87
CA VAL A 115 -14.94 -19.22 -2.77
C VAL A 115 -15.94 -18.69 -1.74
N THR A 116 -15.69 -18.96 -0.46
CA THR A 116 -16.43 -18.40 0.67
C THR A 116 -15.58 -17.27 1.24
N VAL A 117 -16.13 -16.07 1.24
CA VAL A 117 -15.48 -14.87 1.78
C VAL A 117 -15.89 -14.71 3.23
N PHE A 118 -14.95 -14.37 4.11
CA PHE A 118 -15.24 -14.08 5.51
C PHE A 118 -16.02 -12.76 5.60
N THR A 119 -17.01 -12.70 6.48
CA THR A 119 -17.92 -11.55 6.60
C THR A 119 -17.28 -10.32 7.25
N GLY A 120 -17.95 -9.18 7.12
CA GLY A 120 -17.54 -7.92 7.75
C GLY A 120 -16.42 -7.20 7.02
N GLU A 121 -15.45 -6.65 7.74
CA GLU A 121 -14.32 -5.91 7.19
C GLU A 121 -13.49 -6.75 6.21
N LYS A 122 -13.35 -8.05 6.46
CA LYS A 122 -12.66 -8.97 5.57
C LYS A 122 -13.32 -9.09 4.20
N GLU A 123 -14.63 -9.02 4.15
CA GLU A 123 -15.38 -9.03 2.88
C GLU A 123 -15.12 -7.76 2.06
N ARG A 124 -15.08 -6.58 2.71
CA ARG A 124 -14.72 -5.33 2.03
C ARG A 124 -13.31 -5.41 1.46
N GLN A 125 -12.34 -5.82 2.29
CA GLN A 125 -10.94 -5.96 1.87
C GLN A 125 -10.78 -6.97 0.73
N PHE A 126 -11.52 -8.07 0.78
CA PHE A 126 -11.58 -9.05 -0.30
C PHE A 126 -12.11 -8.42 -1.60
N ASN A 127 -13.23 -7.71 -1.54
CA ASN A 127 -13.87 -7.09 -2.71
C ASN A 127 -13.02 -5.98 -3.31
N ASP A 128 -12.39 -5.14 -2.48
CA ASP A 128 -11.46 -4.09 -2.92
C ASP A 128 -10.23 -4.71 -3.59
N GLY A 129 -9.67 -5.75 -2.99
CA GLY A 129 -8.55 -6.47 -3.56
C GLY A 129 -8.89 -7.17 -4.87
N MET A 130 -10.05 -7.79 -4.94
CA MET A 130 -10.57 -8.42 -6.16
C MET A 130 -10.75 -7.40 -7.30
N SER A 131 -11.27 -6.20 -6.99
CA SER A 131 -11.44 -5.15 -7.99
C SER A 131 -10.08 -4.67 -8.52
N LYS A 132 -9.13 -4.41 -7.63
CA LYS A 132 -7.76 -4.01 -8.01
C LYS A 132 -7.04 -5.10 -8.83
N PHE A 133 -7.25 -6.38 -8.47
CA PHE A 133 -6.71 -7.52 -9.20
C PHE A 133 -7.19 -7.56 -10.66
N ILE A 134 -8.48 -7.33 -10.90
CA ILE A 134 -9.05 -7.24 -12.25
C ILE A 134 -8.56 -5.99 -13.00
N ASP A 135 -8.51 -4.84 -12.34
CA ASP A 135 -8.11 -3.59 -12.98
C ASP A 135 -6.64 -3.62 -13.40
N GLU A 136 -5.79 -4.28 -12.61
CA GLU A 136 -4.40 -4.51 -12.99
C GLU A 136 -4.29 -5.40 -14.22
N ALA A 137 -5.02 -6.52 -14.25
CA ALA A 137 -5.05 -7.38 -15.42
C ALA A 137 -5.43 -6.61 -16.68
N LYS A 138 -6.44 -5.74 -16.60
CA LYS A 138 -6.87 -4.88 -17.73
C LYS A 138 -5.79 -3.88 -18.16
N ARG A 139 -5.03 -3.32 -17.20
CA ARG A 139 -3.92 -2.40 -17.51
C ARG A 139 -2.78 -3.15 -18.17
N LEU A 140 -2.39 -4.31 -17.64
CA LEU A 140 -1.32 -5.15 -18.18
C LEU A 140 -1.65 -5.76 -19.54
N ALA A 141 -2.93 -6.03 -19.83
CA ALA A 141 -3.37 -6.52 -21.13
C ALA A 141 -3.01 -5.58 -22.30
N LYS A 142 -2.65 -4.32 -22.03
CA LYS A 142 -2.17 -3.37 -23.06
C LYS A 142 -0.74 -3.66 -23.53
N PHE A 143 0.04 -4.42 -22.75
CA PHE A 143 1.45 -4.71 -23.00
C PHE A 143 1.68 -6.09 -23.65
N GLN A 144 0.76 -6.54 -24.52
CA GLN A 144 0.83 -7.85 -25.17
C GLN A 144 2.04 -8.03 -26.09
N ASN A 145 2.62 -6.93 -26.57
CA ASN A 145 3.78 -6.93 -27.46
C ASN A 145 5.11 -6.89 -26.70
N GLU A 146 5.08 -6.68 -25.38
CA GLU A 146 6.28 -6.63 -24.55
C GLU A 146 6.86 -8.03 -24.35
N SER A 147 8.12 -8.21 -24.74
CA SER A 147 8.78 -9.51 -24.66
C SER A 147 9.10 -9.92 -23.23
N GLY A 148 9.40 -8.97 -22.35
CA GLY A 148 9.82 -9.19 -20.97
C GLY A 148 8.67 -9.27 -19.95
N VAL A 149 7.40 -9.18 -20.35
CA VAL A 149 6.23 -9.27 -19.46
C VAL A 149 5.32 -10.41 -19.89
N VAL A 150 4.68 -11.09 -18.93
CA VAL A 150 3.69 -12.13 -19.21
C VAL A 150 2.45 -11.55 -19.90
N LYS A 151 1.96 -12.23 -20.95
CA LYS A 151 0.78 -11.80 -21.69
C LYS A 151 -0.50 -12.16 -20.97
N ILE A 152 -1.43 -11.22 -20.86
CA ILE A 152 -2.76 -11.42 -20.30
C ILE A 152 -3.75 -11.61 -21.46
N PHE A 153 -4.48 -12.73 -21.46
CA PHE A 153 -5.46 -13.04 -22.51
C PHE A 153 -6.88 -12.65 -22.10
N ASP A 154 -7.25 -12.82 -20.82
CA ASP A 154 -8.60 -12.56 -20.32
C ASP A 154 -8.59 -12.32 -18.83
N SER A 155 -9.67 -11.69 -18.33
CA SER A 155 -9.92 -11.57 -16.89
C SER A 155 -11.43 -11.51 -16.62
N PHE A 156 -11.93 -12.27 -15.64
CA PHE A 156 -13.35 -12.36 -15.35
C PHE A 156 -13.61 -12.68 -13.88
N LYS A 157 -14.87 -12.45 -13.47
CA LYS A 157 -15.38 -12.83 -12.14
C LYS A 157 -16.22 -14.10 -12.26
N ALA A 158 -15.94 -15.09 -11.45
CA ALA A 158 -16.72 -16.32 -11.32
C ALA A 158 -16.50 -16.92 -9.93
N ASN A 159 -17.37 -17.84 -9.49
CA ASN A 159 -17.22 -18.60 -8.24
C ASN A 159 -17.02 -17.75 -6.98
N GLY A 160 -17.52 -16.52 -6.95
CA GLY A 160 -17.34 -15.59 -5.82
C GLY A 160 -15.93 -14.97 -5.73
N THR A 161 -15.12 -15.08 -6.79
CA THR A 161 -13.78 -14.49 -6.88
C THR A 161 -13.47 -13.98 -8.30
N ALA A 162 -12.22 -13.70 -8.59
CA ALA A 162 -11.74 -13.24 -9.88
C ALA A 162 -10.59 -14.10 -10.41
N TYR A 163 -10.48 -14.12 -11.73
CA TYR A 163 -9.48 -14.92 -12.45
C TYR A 163 -8.79 -14.06 -13.51
N ILE A 164 -7.48 -14.29 -13.68
CA ILE A 164 -6.68 -13.74 -14.78
C ILE A 164 -6.19 -14.93 -15.61
N VAL A 165 -6.46 -14.91 -16.91
CA VAL A 165 -5.96 -15.90 -17.87
C VAL A 165 -4.75 -15.30 -18.58
N MET A 166 -3.63 -16.01 -18.52
CA MET A 166 -2.36 -15.54 -19.08
C MET A 166 -1.65 -16.64 -19.88
N GLU A 167 -0.64 -16.26 -20.63
CA GLU A 167 0.19 -17.23 -21.35
C GLU A 167 0.78 -18.25 -20.37
N TYR A 168 0.72 -19.53 -20.78
CA TYR A 168 1.45 -20.59 -20.07
C TYR A 168 2.92 -20.52 -20.47
N LEU A 169 3.80 -20.43 -19.50
CA LEU A 169 5.24 -20.41 -19.69
C LEU A 169 5.82 -21.80 -19.38
N ASP A 170 6.61 -22.34 -20.32
CA ASP A 170 7.32 -23.61 -20.14
C ASP A 170 8.78 -23.30 -19.80
N GLY A 171 9.21 -23.63 -18.60
CA GLY A 171 10.54 -23.32 -18.10
C GLY A 171 10.64 -23.40 -16.58
N GLU A 172 11.46 -22.55 -16.00
CA GLU A 172 11.69 -22.45 -14.55
C GLU A 172 11.77 -21.00 -14.07
N THR A 173 11.60 -20.76 -12.78
CA THR A 173 11.86 -19.44 -12.21
C THR A 173 13.37 -19.18 -12.11
N LEU A 174 13.77 -17.91 -12.12
CA LEU A 174 15.16 -17.53 -11.85
C LEU A 174 15.60 -18.01 -10.45
N ALA A 175 14.68 -18.05 -9.49
CA ALA A 175 14.95 -18.58 -8.15
C ALA A 175 15.33 -20.07 -8.21
N ASP A 176 14.64 -20.89 -9.01
CA ASP A 176 14.95 -22.32 -9.15
C ASP A 176 16.29 -22.53 -9.87
N ARG A 177 16.56 -21.74 -10.91
CA ARG A 177 17.88 -21.75 -11.55
C ARG A 177 19.01 -21.40 -10.58
N LEU A 178 18.82 -20.35 -9.75
CA LEU A 178 19.82 -19.94 -8.77
C LEU A 178 20.00 -20.95 -7.61
N LYS A 179 18.95 -21.73 -7.26
CA LYS A 179 19.11 -22.86 -6.33
C LYS A 179 20.07 -23.92 -6.89
N ARG A 180 20.02 -24.17 -8.21
CA ARG A 180 20.85 -25.17 -8.89
C ARG A 180 22.25 -24.64 -9.19
N GLU A 181 22.39 -23.48 -9.81
CA GLU A 181 23.64 -22.95 -10.36
C GLU A 181 24.41 -22.04 -9.38
N LYS A 182 23.73 -21.55 -8.32
CA LYS A 182 24.26 -20.63 -7.29
C LYS A 182 24.54 -19.22 -7.81
N THR A 183 25.32 -19.08 -8.88
CA THR A 183 25.71 -17.81 -9.50
C THR A 183 25.56 -17.87 -11.02
N ILE A 184 25.41 -16.72 -11.64
CA ILE A 184 25.35 -16.53 -13.09
C ILE A 184 26.41 -15.49 -13.46
N PRO A 185 27.22 -15.69 -14.53
CA PRO A 185 28.18 -14.71 -15.01
C PRO A 185 27.54 -13.33 -15.27
N ALA A 186 28.28 -12.24 -15.04
CA ALA A 186 27.72 -10.89 -15.06
C ALA A 186 27.09 -10.54 -16.42
N ASP A 187 27.77 -10.85 -17.52
CA ASP A 187 27.24 -10.58 -18.87
C ASP A 187 25.96 -11.38 -19.14
N GLU A 188 25.92 -12.64 -18.75
CA GLU A 188 24.73 -13.49 -18.89
C GLU A 188 23.59 -12.98 -18.02
N ALA A 189 23.87 -12.57 -16.77
CA ALA A 189 22.88 -12.01 -15.88
C ALA A 189 22.24 -10.73 -16.44
N ILE A 190 23.05 -9.85 -17.04
CA ILE A 190 22.57 -8.65 -17.72
C ILE A 190 21.72 -9.01 -18.95
N GLN A 191 22.17 -9.94 -19.80
CA GLN A 191 21.42 -10.40 -20.96
C GLN A 191 20.06 -10.99 -20.58
N ILE A 192 20.00 -11.77 -19.50
CA ILE A 192 18.74 -12.32 -18.95
C ILE A 192 17.80 -11.20 -18.52
N MET A 193 18.32 -10.16 -17.85
CA MET A 193 17.49 -9.09 -17.30
C MET A 193 17.10 -8.01 -18.31
N MET A 194 17.82 -7.88 -19.42
CA MET A 194 17.61 -6.80 -20.38
C MET A 194 16.17 -6.75 -20.94
N PRO A 195 15.55 -7.85 -21.40
CA PRO A 195 14.15 -7.81 -21.88
C PRO A 195 13.15 -7.36 -20.81
N VAL A 196 13.43 -7.66 -19.54
CA VAL A 196 12.61 -7.22 -18.39
C VAL A 196 12.79 -5.71 -18.17
N ILE A 197 14.03 -5.22 -18.20
CA ILE A 197 14.36 -3.79 -18.02
C ILE A 197 13.69 -2.95 -19.12
N GLU A 198 13.81 -3.38 -20.39
CA GLU A 198 13.19 -2.69 -21.53
C GLU A 198 11.66 -2.64 -21.41
N SER A 199 11.04 -3.78 -21.12
CA SER A 199 9.58 -3.85 -20.97
C SER A 199 9.07 -3.05 -19.77
N LEU A 200 9.80 -3.06 -18.66
CA LEU A 200 9.45 -2.24 -17.48
C LEU A 200 9.47 -0.74 -17.78
N ASN A 201 10.34 -0.27 -18.68
CA ASN A 201 10.32 1.13 -19.09
C ASN A 201 8.95 1.52 -19.66
N HIS A 202 8.44 0.77 -20.63
CA HIS A 202 7.13 1.05 -21.24
C HIS A 202 5.99 0.93 -20.25
N VAL A 203 6.08 -0.03 -19.31
CA VAL A 203 5.10 -0.19 -18.23
C VAL A 203 5.11 1.03 -17.29
N HIS A 204 6.29 1.56 -16.96
CA HIS A 204 6.45 2.76 -16.14
C HIS A 204 5.93 4.02 -16.81
N GLU A 205 6.13 4.17 -18.13
CA GLU A 205 5.57 5.28 -18.92
C GLU A 205 4.03 5.32 -18.86
N ALA A 206 3.39 4.17 -18.69
CA ALA A 206 1.94 4.07 -18.47
C ALA A 206 1.53 4.25 -17.00
N GLY A 207 2.45 4.62 -16.11
CA GLY A 207 2.19 4.88 -14.69
C GLY A 207 1.97 3.61 -13.86
N ILE A 208 2.45 2.44 -14.33
CA ILE A 208 2.33 1.16 -13.63
C ILE A 208 3.70 0.78 -13.06
N LEU A 209 3.74 0.38 -11.80
CA LEU A 209 4.93 -0.14 -11.12
C LEU A 209 4.73 -1.60 -10.76
N HIS A 210 5.80 -2.40 -10.83
CA HIS A 210 5.72 -3.83 -10.47
C HIS A 210 5.76 -4.05 -8.96
N ARG A 211 6.69 -3.42 -8.25
CA ARG A 211 6.82 -3.40 -6.78
C ARG A 211 7.13 -4.74 -6.10
N ASP A 212 7.28 -5.82 -6.86
CA ASP A 212 7.60 -7.16 -6.36
C ASP A 212 8.62 -7.90 -7.24
N ILE A 213 9.59 -7.19 -7.78
CA ILE A 213 10.64 -7.79 -8.59
C ILE A 213 11.59 -8.58 -7.69
N SER A 214 11.70 -9.87 -7.98
CA SER A 214 12.57 -10.82 -7.26
C SER A 214 12.79 -12.05 -8.13
N PRO A 215 13.76 -12.92 -7.82
CA PRO A 215 14.01 -14.13 -8.59
C PRO A 215 12.80 -15.06 -8.74
N ASP A 216 11.86 -15.08 -7.79
CA ASP A 216 10.64 -15.90 -7.86
C ASP A 216 9.68 -15.43 -8.95
N ASN A 217 9.70 -14.13 -9.27
CA ASN A 217 8.79 -13.48 -10.21
C ASN A 217 9.43 -13.26 -11.61
N ILE A 218 10.63 -13.78 -11.82
CA ILE A 218 11.30 -13.80 -13.12
C ILE A 218 11.31 -15.22 -13.63
N PHE A 219 10.74 -15.44 -14.81
CA PHE A 219 10.57 -16.75 -15.42
C PHE A 219 11.47 -16.89 -16.65
N LEU A 220 12.24 -17.96 -16.70
CA LEU A 220 13.13 -18.32 -17.79
C LEU A 220 12.47 -19.43 -18.61
N THR A 221 12.07 -19.12 -19.83
CA THR A 221 11.41 -20.08 -20.70
C THR A 221 12.41 -21.00 -21.41
N LYS A 222 11.99 -22.19 -21.79
CA LYS A 222 12.83 -23.16 -22.54
C LYS A 222 13.28 -22.66 -23.92
N ASP A 223 12.54 -21.71 -24.52
CA ASP A 223 12.91 -21.05 -25.77
C ASP A 223 13.83 -19.84 -25.56
N GLY A 224 14.40 -19.67 -24.36
CA GLY A 224 15.42 -18.68 -24.04
C GLY A 224 14.91 -17.27 -23.79
N LYS A 225 13.60 -17.08 -23.57
CA LYS A 225 13.01 -15.78 -23.22
C LYS A 225 12.96 -15.60 -21.71
N THR A 226 13.09 -14.35 -21.26
CA THR A 226 12.87 -13.97 -19.87
C THR A 226 11.55 -13.22 -19.75
N LYS A 227 10.73 -13.58 -18.78
CA LYS A 227 9.43 -12.99 -18.53
C LYS A 227 9.28 -12.59 -17.08
N LEU A 228 8.81 -11.37 -16.84
CA LEU A 228 8.36 -10.92 -15.53
C LEU A 228 6.91 -11.34 -15.32
N ILE A 229 6.67 -12.04 -14.23
CA ILE A 229 5.35 -12.53 -13.83
C ILE A 229 4.90 -11.85 -12.53
N ASP A 230 3.61 -11.91 -12.22
CA ASP A 230 3.05 -11.49 -10.93
C ASP A 230 3.31 -10.03 -10.54
N PHE A 231 2.69 -9.10 -11.26
CA PHE A 231 2.62 -7.71 -10.85
C PHE A 231 1.92 -7.58 -9.49
N GLY A 232 2.46 -6.75 -8.59
CA GLY A 232 2.11 -6.76 -7.16
C GLY A 232 0.84 -5.99 -6.74
N ALA A 233 -0.17 -5.79 -7.61
CA ALA A 233 -1.35 -4.98 -7.28
C ALA A 233 -2.22 -5.56 -6.16
N ALA A 234 -2.28 -6.88 -6.02
CA ALA A 234 -2.96 -7.50 -4.89
C ALA A 234 -2.41 -7.07 -3.52
N ARG A 235 -1.16 -6.58 -3.46
CA ARG A 235 -0.54 -6.02 -2.26
C ARG A 235 -1.15 -4.69 -1.80
N PHE A 236 -1.83 -3.95 -2.69
CA PHE A 236 -2.48 -2.67 -2.36
C PHE A 236 -3.91 -2.83 -1.84
N ALA A 237 -4.52 -4.00 -1.99
CA ALA A 237 -5.86 -4.26 -1.47
C ALA A 237 -5.94 -4.06 0.05
N THR A 238 -4.82 -4.22 0.72
CA THR A 238 -4.73 -4.14 2.17
C THR A 238 -4.29 -2.76 2.70
N THR A 239 -3.84 -1.80 1.85
CA THR A 239 -3.20 -0.58 2.33
C THR A 239 -4.11 0.60 2.63
N THR A 240 -5.41 0.53 2.32
CA THR A 240 -6.26 1.72 2.49
C THR A 240 -6.89 1.86 3.88
N HIS A 241 -7.01 0.81 4.70
CA HIS A 241 -7.79 0.90 5.95
C HIS A 241 -7.40 0.00 7.14
N SER A 242 -6.26 -0.72 7.15
CA SER A 242 -5.89 -1.47 8.35
C SER A 242 -4.44 -1.26 8.80
N ARG A 243 -4.25 -0.95 10.08
CA ARG A 243 -2.95 -0.78 10.76
C ARG A 243 -2.15 -2.08 10.98
N SER A 244 -2.69 -3.23 10.64
CA SER A 244 -1.97 -4.51 10.67
C SER A 244 -1.74 -5.04 9.27
N LEU A 245 -1.15 -4.21 8.43
CA LEU A 245 -0.67 -4.62 7.13
C LEU A 245 0.71 -5.20 7.29
N THR A 246 0.77 -6.49 7.18
CA THR A 246 1.98 -7.12 6.70
C THR A 246 2.17 -6.65 5.25
N VAL A 247 2.81 -5.49 5.07
CA VAL A 247 3.40 -5.15 3.77
C VAL A 247 4.28 -6.35 3.47
N ILE A 248 3.88 -7.18 2.49
CA ILE A 248 4.68 -8.34 2.13
C ILE A 248 5.91 -7.78 1.42
N ILE A 249 6.92 -7.56 2.20
CA ILE A 249 8.22 -7.07 1.79
C ILE A 249 9.08 -8.30 1.56
N LYS A 250 9.83 -8.30 0.46
CA LYS A 250 10.86 -9.30 0.22
C LYS A 250 12.21 -8.75 0.68
N PRO A 251 12.70 -9.14 1.87
CA PRO A 251 13.96 -8.63 2.40
C PRO A 251 15.09 -8.77 1.39
N GLY A 252 15.87 -7.69 1.24
CA GLY A 252 16.94 -7.62 0.27
C GLY A 252 16.54 -7.14 -1.13
N TYR A 253 15.31 -7.33 -1.57
CA TYR A 253 14.83 -6.92 -2.90
C TYR A 253 13.94 -5.68 -2.86
N SER A 254 13.22 -5.45 -1.77
CA SER A 254 12.34 -4.29 -1.61
C SER A 254 13.13 -3.03 -1.24
N ALA A 255 12.85 -1.93 -1.93
CA ALA A 255 13.44 -0.63 -1.66
C ALA A 255 12.90 -0.02 -0.36
N GLU A 256 13.67 0.91 0.27
CA GLU A 256 13.32 1.51 1.56
C GLU A 256 11.92 2.15 1.58
N GLU A 257 11.57 2.86 0.52
CA GLU A 257 10.28 3.54 0.40
C GLU A 257 9.07 2.60 0.40
N GLN A 258 9.25 1.30 0.12
CA GLN A 258 8.18 0.30 0.18
C GLN A 258 7.81 -0.09 1.62
N TYR A 259 8.68 0.15 2.59
CA TYR A 259 8.43 -0.10 4.02
C TYR A 259 7.56 0.98 4.68
N ARG A 260 7.34 2.09 3.99
CA ARG A 260 6.58 3.22 4.49
C ARG A 260 5.21 3.26 3.81
N SER A 261 4.15 3.45 4.57
CA SER A 261 2.77 3.54 4.04
C SER A 261 2.57 4.71 3.06
N ARG A 262 3.41 5.73 3.12
CA ARG A 262 3.43 6.91 2.22
C ARG A 262 4.84 7.12 1.64
N GLY A 263 5.54 6.05 1.31
CA GLY A 263 6.84 6.15 0.63
C GLY A 263 6.67 6.71 -0.78
N ASP A 264 7.60 7.55 -1.21
CA ASP A 264 7.66 8.07 -2.58
C ASP A 264 8.08 6.95 -3.53
N GLN A 265 7.10 6.17 -3.99
CA GLN A 265 7.31 5.04 -4.89
C GLN A 265 7.17 5.48 -6.35
N GLY A 266 8.15 5.14 -7.15
CA GLY A 266 8.23 5.49 -8.56
C GLY A 266 9.03 4.46 -9.35
N PRO A 267 9.38 4.72 -10.63
CA PRO A 267 10.24 3.86 -11.44
C PRO A 267 11.53 3.43 -10.72
N HIS A 268 12.12 4.32 -9.94
CA HIS A 268 13.30 4.08 -9.11
C HIS A 268 13.12 2.98 -8.06
N THR A 269 11.87 2.68 -7.66
CA THR A 269 11.58 1.59 -6.73
C THR A 269 11.85 0.22 -7.38
N ASP A 270 11.37 0.04 -8.62
CA ASP A 270 11.62 -1.18 -9.39
C ASP A 270 13.09 -1.26 -9.86
N VAL A 271 13.73 -0.12 -10.12
CA VAL A 271 15.18 -0.06 -10.40
C VAL A 271 16.01 -0.67 -9.26
N TYR A 272 15.68 -0.34 -8.01
CA TYR A 272 16.34 -0.94 -6.85
C TYR A 272 16.20 -2.47 -6.86
N SER A 273 14.99 -2.95 -7.10
CA SER A 273 14.70 -4.38 -7.10
C SER A 273 15.42 -5.12 -8.24
N VAL A 274 15.50 -4.53 -9.44
CA VAL A 274 16.29 -5.07 -10.56
C VAL A 274 17.77 -5.13 -10.20
N GLY A 275 18.33 -4.06 -9.62
CA GLY A 275 19.70 -4.05 -9.13
C GLY A 275 19.99 -5.14 -8.08
N ALA A 276 19.04 -5.36 -7.16
CA ALA A 276 19.12 -6.40 -6.14
C ALA A 276 19.09 -7.83 -6.74
N VAL A 277 18.28 -8.03 -7.78
CA VAL A 277 18.25 -9.31 -8.54
C VAL A 277 19.57 -9.54 -9.24
N LEU A 278 20.11 -8.55 -9.97
CA LEU A 278 21.43 -8.64 -10.63
C LEU A 278 22.53 -8.93 -9.62
N TYR A 279 22.52 -8.23 -8.48
CA TYR A 279 23.47 -8.51 -7.40
C TYR A 279 23.38 -9.97 -6.94
N LYS A 280 22.16 -10.49 -6.71
CA LYS A 280 21.94 -11.89 -6.31
C LYS A 280 22.41 -12.87 -7.37
N MET A 281 22.11 -12.61 -8.66
CA MET A 281 22.53 -13.48 -9.76
C MET A 281 24.05 -13.62 -9.81
N ILE A 282 24.76 -12.52 -9.70
CA ILE A 282 26.21 -12.48 -9.88
C ILE A 282 26.97 -12.99 -8.64
N THR A 283 26.52 -12.58 -7.45
CA THR A 283 27.21 -12.92 -6.19
C THR A 283 26.76 -14.21 -5.54
N GLY A 284 25.58 -14.71 -5.88
CA GLY A 284 24.92 -15.83 -5.20
C GLY A 284 24.36 -15.46 -3.82
N VAL A 285 24.57 -14.22 -3.34
CA VAL A 285 24.16 -13.75 -2.02
C VAL A 285 23.01 -12.77 -2.11
N THR A 286 21.94 -12.98 -1.33
CA THR A 286 20.88 -12.00 -1.21
C THR A 286 21.41 -10.74 -0.54
N PRO A 287 21.20 -9.54 -1.11
CA PRO A 287 21.69 -8.31 -0.49
C PRO A 287 21.05 -8.10 0.91
N PRO A 288 21.74 -7.40 1.82
CA PRO A 288 21.15 -7.00 3.08
C PRO A 288 19.91 -6.13 2.87
N ASP A 289 18.98 -6.19 3.83
CA ASP A 289 17.75 -5.42 3.81
C ASP A 289 18.00 -3.90 3.69
N ALA A 290 17.11 -3.20 2.94
CA ALA A 290 17.28 -1.77 2.66
C ALA A 290 17.25 -0.92 3.94
N LEU A 291 16.43 -1.27 4.94
CA LEU A 291 16.39 -0.56 6.23
C LEU A 291 17.68 -0.81 7.05
N GLU A 292 18.22 -2.03 7.04
CA GLU A 292 19.48 -2.33 7.69
C GLU A 292 20.65 -1.56 7.05
N ARG A 293 20.67 -1.49 5.71
CA ARG A 293 21.64 -0.71 4.95
C ARG A 293 21.54 0.78 5.32
N ARG A 294 20.31 1.31 5.38
CA ARG A 294 20.05 2.70 5.77
C ARG A 294 20.54 2.98 7.18
N ALA A 295 20.19 2.15 8.14
CA ALA A 295 20.60 2.29 9.54
C ALA A 295 22.12 2.24 9.72
N SER A 296 22.82 1.37 8.97
CA SER A 296 24.27 1.29 8.98
C SER A 296 24.91 2.55 8.38
N TYR A 297 24.34 3.04 7.26
CA TYR A 297 24.83 4.25 6.62
C TYR A 297 24.70 5.48 7.55
N GLU A 298 23.57 5.61 8.25
CA GLU A 298 23.33 6.72 9.20
C GLU A 298 24.25 6.64 10.43
N LYS A 299 24.47 5.45 10.99
CA LYS A 299 25.28 5.27 12.21
C LYS A 299 26.78 5.24 11.94
N LYS A 300 27.21 4.58 10.87
CA LYS A 300 28.62 4.26 10.62
C LYS A 300 29.19 4.96 9.37
N HIS A 301 28.37 5.71 8.65
CA HIS A 301 28.69 6.30 7.33
C HIS A 301 29.24 5.27 6.33
N LYS A 302 28.82 4.00 6.49
CA LYS A 302 29.27 2.88 5.68
C LYS A 302 28.08 1.98 5.35
N ASP A 303 27.89 1.71 4.06
CA ASP A 303 26.96 0.70 3.58
C ASP A 303 27.50 -0.70 3.90
N ILE A 304 26.62 -1.59 4.35
CA ILE A 304 26.94 -2.99 4.63
C ILE A 304 26.89 -3.89 3.39
N LEU A 305 26.44 -3.35 2.24
CA LEU A 305 26.44 -4.07 0.98
C LEU A 305 27.89 -4.43 0.59
N GLN A 306 28.16 -5.72 0.43
CA GLN A 306 29.50 -6.19 0.07
C GLN A 306 29.81 -5.87 -1.39
N PRO A 307 31.09 -5.55 -1.73
CA PRO A 307 31.52 -5.39 -3.11
C PRO A 307 31.27 -6.66 -3.94
N ILE A 308 30.78 -6.52 -5.18
CA ILE A 308 30.57 -7.65 -6.10
C ILE A 308 31.91 -8.30 -6.41
N THR A 309 32.95 -7.50 -6.57
CA THR A 309 34.35 -7.94 -6.78
C THR A 309 34.91 -8.81 -5.66
N LYS A 310 34.25 -8.87 -4.48
CA LYS A 310 34.59 -9.86 -3.44
C LYS A 310 34.18 -11.28 -3.79
N PHE A 311 33.17 -11.44 -4.62
CA PHE A 311 32.55 -12.73 -4.96
C PHE A 311 33.00 -13.24 -6.34
N THR A 312 33.24 -12.33 -7.29
CA THR A 312 33.70 -12.65 -8.64
C THR A 312 34.59 -11.56 -9.20
N GLN A 313 35.47 -11.94 -10.13
CA GLN A 313 36.24 -11.00 -10.96
C GLN A 313 35.60 -10.82 -12.37
N ASP A 314 34.53 -11.55 -12.65
CA ASP A 314 33.82 -11.53 -13.92
C ASP A 314 32.72 -10.47 -13.91
N ILE A 315 33.15 -9.20 -13.72
CA ILE A 315 32.30 -8.02 -13.79
C ILE A 315 33.14 -6.81 -14.18
N THR A 316 32.65 -5.99 -15.11
CA THR A 316 33.32 -4.75 -15.46
C THR A 316 33.09 -3.66 -14.40
N PRO A 317 34.00 -2.67 -14.27
CA PRO A 317 33.79 -1.54 -13.37
C PRO A 317 32.50 -0.76 -13.63
N ASN A 318 32.05 -0.67 -14.91
CA ASN A 318 30.81 0.00 -15.30
C ASN A 318 29.58 -0.78 -14.82
N GLN A 319 29.55 -2.09 -15.05
CA GLN A 319 28.47 -2.97 -14.58
C GLN A 319 28.33 -2.96 -13.06
N GLU A 320 29.47 -3.05 -12.35
CA GLU A 320 29.48 -2.95 -10.89
C GLU A 320 28.94 -1.59 -10.43
N ALA A 321 29.40 -0.49 -11.05
CA ALA A 321 28.93 0.86 -10.71
C ALA A 321 27.43 1.04 -10.98
N ALA A 322 26.92 0.54 -12.11
CA ALA A 322 25.50 0.58 -12.49
C ALA A 322 24.62 -0.15 -11.47
N ILE A 323 25.00 -1.38 -11.08
CA ILE A 323 24.27 -2.17 -10.08
C ILE A 323 24.25 -1.43 -8.72
N TYR A 324 25.36 -0.85 -8.31
CA TYR A 324 25.39 -0.06 -7.08
C TYR A 324 24.57 1.21 -7.15
N ASN A 325 24.57 1.91 -8.30
CA ASN A 325 23.75 3.09 -8.52
C ASN A 325 22.26 2.72 -8.43
N ALA A 326 21.85 1.61 -9.04
CA ALA A 326 20.50 1.08 -8.95
C ALA A 326 20.10 0.75 -7.49
N MET A 327 21.04 0.21 -6.72
CA MET A 327 20.80 -0.23 -5.34
C MET A 327 21.07 0.86 -4.29
N ASN A 328 21.28 2.11 -4.65
CA ASN A 328 21.38 3.17 -3.64
C ASN A 328 20.11 3.22 -2.79
N VAL A 329 20.29 3.25 -1.45
CA VAL A 329 19.18 3.29 -0.51
C VAL A 329 18.45 4.63 -0.60
N ARG A 330 19.23 5.73 -0.75
CA ARG A 330 18.65 7.06 -0.97
C ARG A 330 18.18 7.23 -2.40
N ILE A 331 16.96 7.68 -2.58
CA ILE A 331 16.34 7.89 -3.90
C ILE A 331 17.14 8.89 -4.74
N GLU A 332 17.63 9.96 -4.11
CA GLU A 332 18.39 11.04 -4.78
C GLU A 332 19.74 10.58 -5.39
N ASP A 333 20.29 9.49 -4.86
CA ASP A 333 21.56 8.92 -5.34
C ASP A 333 21.32 7.70 -6.24
N ARG A 334 20.05 7.24 -6.36
CA ARG A 334 19.68 6.05 -7.12
C ARG A 334 19.52 6.37 -8.61
N THR A 335 19.73 5.38 -9.47
CA THR A 335 19.37 5.43 -10.89
C THR A 335 17.86 5.67 -11.00
N GLU A 336 17.47 6.68 -11.78
CA GLU A 336 16.12 7.23 -11.79
C GLU A 336 15.09 6.30 -12.44
N ASN A 337 15.46 5.66 -13.56
CA ASN A 337 14.56 4.88 -14.39
C ASN A 337 15.28 3.73 -15.11
N MET A 338 14.51 2.89 -15.82
CA MET A 338 15.03 1.70 -16.52
C MET A 338 15.91 2.03 -17.72
N VAL A 339 15.62 3.12 -18.43
CA VAL A 339 16.46 3.56 -19.57
C VAL A 339 17.86 3.92 -19.09
N THR A 340 17.93 4.69 -18.03
CA THR A 340 19.22 5.07 -17.42
C THR A 340 19.97 3.84 -16.91
N LEU A 341 19.27 2.89 -16.29
CA LEU A 341 19.88 1.64 -15.82
C LEU A 341 20.46 0.82 -16.98
N ALA A 342 19.67 0.62 -18.06
CA ALA A 342 20.13 -0.08 -19.25
C ALA A 342 21.37 0.60 -19.85
N GLY A 343 21.33 1.93 -19.98
CA GLY A 343 22.47 2.71 -20.47
C GLY A 343 23.72 2.57 -19.61
N GLU A 344 23.58 2.59 -18.29
CA GLU A 344 24.71 2.40 -17.35
C GLU A 344 25.29 0.97 -17.43
N LEU A 345 24.44 -0.07 -17.54
CA LEU A 345 24.87 -1.47 -17.61
C LEU A 345 25.63 -1.80 -18.89
N LEU A 346 25.28 -1.16 -20.02
CA LEU A 346 25.84 -1.40 -21.35
C LEU A 346 26.90 -0.35 -21.75
N SER A 347 27.21 0.62 -20.87
CA SER A 347 28.10 1.74 -21.21
C SER A 347 29.54 1.29 -21.41
N GLU A 348 30.15 1.73 -22.52
CA GLU A 348 31.60 1.65 -22.74
C GLU A 348 32.33 2.82 -22.06
N GLU A 349 31.66 3.96 -21.86
CA GLU A 349 32.17 5.11 -21.14
C GLU A 349 32.14 4.89 -19.62
N PRO A 350 33.08 5.47 -18.86
CA PRO A 350 33.16 5.24 -17.42
C PRO A 350 31.90 5.66 -16.66
N VAL A 351 31.21 4.71 -16.07
CA VAL A 351 30.03 4.95 -15.21
C VAL A 351 30.49 5.38 -13.82
N LYS A 352 30.12 6.60 -13.44
CA LYS A 352 30.45 7.15 -12.12
C LYS A 352 29.56 6.55 -11.03
N ARG A 353 30.17 5.89 -10.05
CA ARG A 353 29.43 5.44 -8.86
C ARG A 353 28.93 6.65 -8.06
N ARG A 354 27.60 6.72 -7.89
CA ARG A 354 26.95 7.76 -7.08
C ARG A 354 27.09 7.35 -5.61
N LYS A 355 27.97 8.03 -4.90
CA LYS A 355 28.10 7.86 -3.44
C LYS A 355 27.37 9.03 -2.82
N GLY A 356 26.44 8.77 -1.90
CA GLY A 356 25.83 9.81 -1.10
C GLY A 356 26.95 10.66 -0.46
N THR A 357 27.15 11.82 -0.99
CA THR A 357 28.12 12.76 -0.44
C THR A 357 27.48 13.40 0.79
N ILE A 358 27.75 12.85 1.98
CA ILE A 358 27.99 13.77 3.09
C ILE A 358 29.23 14.54 2.61
N LYS A 359 29.05 15.81 2.22
CA LYS A 359 30.17 16.70 2.05
C LYS A 359 30.91 16.67 3.37
N LYS A 360 31.91 15.77 3.55
CA LYS A 360 32.95 16.02 4.49
C LYS A 360 33.51 17.38 4.07
N ILE A 361 33.35 18.35 4.94
CA ILE A 361 34.09 19.58 4.82
C ILE A 361 35.53 19.14 4.99
N ASP A 362 36.18 18.85 3.86
CA ASP A 362 37.57 18.39 3.89
C ASP A 362 38.42 19.63 4.09
N MET A 363 38.70 19.93 5.37
CA MET A 363 39.51 21.07 5.76
C MET A 363 40.91 21.02 5.13
N LEU A 364 41.33 19.86 4.57
CA LEU A 364 42.60 19.73 3.86
C LEU A 364 42.59 20.44 2.49
N THR A 365 41.46 20.58 1.86
CA THR A 365 41.32 21.26 0.54
C THR A 365 41.09 22.77 0.65
N TRP A 366 40.94 23.27 1.88
CA TRP A 366 40.74 24.70 2.08
C TRP A 366 42.00 25.48 1.81
N PRO A 367 41.92 26.64 1.19
CA PRO A 367 43.08 27.53 1.04
C PRO A 367 43.61 27.92 2.43
N ILE A 368 44.92 28.16 2.52
CA ILE A 368 45.65 28.39 3.79
C ILE A 368 44.97 29.46 4.65
N TRP A 369 44.45 30.53 4.04
CA TRP A 369 43.73 31.57 4.78
C TRP A 369 42.46 31.07 5.46
N ALA A 370 41.75 30.08 4.88
CA ALA A 370 40.54 29.48 5.46
C ALA A 370 40.89 28.45 6.57
N LYS A 371 42.03 27.77 6.46
CA LYS A 371 42.56 26.85 7.51
C LYS A 371 42.97 27.58 8.80
N ILE A 372 43.41 28.81 8.67
CA ILE A 372 43.79 29.66 9.81
C ILE A 372 42.60 30.52 10.25
N GLY A 373 41.82 31.04 9.32
CA GLY A 373 40.72 31.97 9.60
C GLY A 373 39.50 31.32 10.31
N VAL A 374 39.16 30.05 10.02
CA VAL A 374 37.98 29.41 10.64
C VAL A 374 38.22 29.03 12.09
N PRO A 375 39.37 28.41 12.49
CA PRO A 375 39.63 28.16 13.90
C PRO A 375 39.79 29.45 14.73
N THR A 376 40.41 30.49 14.16
CA THR A 376 40.54 31.78 14.84
C THR A 376 39.19 32.51 14.93
N ALA A 377 38.30 32.43 13.91
CA ALA A 377 36.97 32.94 13.97
C ALA A 377 36.10 32.20 14.99
N LEU A 378 36.23 30.85 15.09
CA LEU A 378 35.53 30.06 16.11
C LEU A 378 35.99 30.41 17.51
N ALA A 379 37.31 30.56 17.74
CA ALA A 379 37.88 31.00 19.02
C ALA A 379 37.43 32.43 19.38
N ALA A 380 37.35 33.31 18.37
CA ALA A 380 36.83 34.67 18.55
C ALA A 380 35.35 34.69 18.90
N ILE A 381 34.55 33.81 18.28
CA ILE A 381 33.10 33.65 18.59
C ILE A 381 32.93 33.10 20.01
N VAL A 382 33.67 32.10 20.42
CA VAL A 382 33.63 31.56 21.78
C VAL A 382 34.04 32.62 22.79
N THR A 383 35.11 33.37 22.51
CA THR A 383 35.57 34.49 23.36
C THR A 383 34.51 35.59 23.42
N LEU A 384 33.86 35.92 22.29
CA LEU A 384 32.76 36.89 22.23
C LEU A 384 31.53 36.41 23.02
N CYS A 385 31.19 35.11 22.92
CA CYS A 385 30.09 34.54 23.71
C CYS A 385 30.38 34.57 25.21
N VAL A 386 31.63 34.30 25.62
CA VAL A 386 32.05 34.41 27.00
C VAL A 386 31.98 35.88 27.46
N LEU A 387 32.49 36.82 26.69
CA LEU A 387 32.45 38.25 27.00
C LEU A 387 31.02 38.81 27.04
N LEU A 388 30.13 38.30 26.22
CA LEU A 388 28.67 38.58 26.27
C LEU A 388 28.04 37.98 27.52
N ALA A 389 28.40 36.76 27.90
CA ALA A 389 27.87 36.07 29.08
C ALA A 389 28.34 36.69 30.40
N VAL A 390 29.53 37.27 30.44
CA VAL A 390 30.08 37.98 31.63
C VAL A 390 29.71 39.49 31.60
N GLY A 391 28.92 39.96 30.60
CA GLY A 391 28.47 41.34 30.53
C GLY A 391 29.51 42.41 30.17
N VAL A 392 30.67 41.98 29.69
CA VAL A 392 31.75 42.91 29.26
C VAL A 392 31.45 43.54 27.90
N ILE A 393 30.69 42.82 27.03
CA ILE A 393 30.23 43.33 25.74
C ILE A 393 28.71 43.03 25.62
N GLY A 394 27.89 44.02 25.39
CA GLY A 394 26.44 43.88 25.21
C GLY A 394 25.78 45.20 24.80
N PRO A 395 24.47 45.22 24.61
CA PRO A 395 23.75 46.39 24.09
C PRO A 395 23.92 47.65 24.99
N LYS A 396 24.45 47.49 26.19
CA LYS A 396 24.73 48.61 27.13
C LYS A 396 26.21 49.06 27.13
N SER A 397 27.09 48.37 26.43
CA SER A 397 28.56 48.66 26.44
C SER A 397 29.02 49.60 25.35
N GLY A 398 28.16 50.02 24.42
CA GLY A 398 28.52 50.96 23.35
C GLY A 398 29.57 50.49 22.32
N LEU A 399 30.01 49.23 22.40
CA LEU A 399 31.13 48.71 21.57
C LEU A 399 30.67 48.12 20.22
N LEU A 400 29.38 47.87 20.04
CA LEU A 400 28.79 47.48 18.76
C LEU A 400 28.06 48.71 18.18
N GLY A 401 28.73 49.42 17.33
CA GLY A 401 28.16 50.56 16.64
C GLY A 401 26.89 50.17 15.87
N ASN A 402 25.85 51.03 15.93
CA ASN A 402 24.70 50.95 15.06
C ASN A 402 25.17 51.03 13.60
N TYR A 403 25.20 49.91 12.90
CA TYR A 403 25.24 49.91 11.45
C TYR A 403 23.89 50.41 10.97
N ASN A 404 23.80 51.69 10.65
CA ASN A 404 22.63 52.23 9.99
C ASN A 404 22.51 51.55 8.62
N LEU A 405 21.42 50.81 8.39
CA LEU A 405 21.05 50.34 7.08
C LEU A 405 20.81 51.55 6.16
N PRO A 406 21.07 51.42 4.85
CA PRO A 406 20.70 52.49 3.90
C PRO A 406 19.23 52.91 4.07
N ASP A 407 18.94 54.16 3.86
CA ASP A 407 17.58 54.71 3.98
C ASP A 407 16.57 53.86 3.19
N GLY A 408 15.46 53.51 3.80
CA GLY A 408 14.41 52.68 3.19
C GLY A 408 14.62 51.17 3.25
N GLN A 409 15.67 50.67 3.90
CA GLN A 409 15.90 49.24 4.07
C GLN A 409 15.69 48.79 5.52
N THR A 410 15.38 47.49 5.69
CA THR A 410 15.23 46.83 6.98
C THR A 410 15.70 45.39 6.91
N ARG A 411 15.97 44.77 8.07
CA ARG A 411 16.32 43.33 8.18
C ARG A 411 15.11 42.48 8.42
N VAL A 412 15.01 41.37 7.71
CA VAL A 412 13.96 40.39 7.88
C VAL A 412 14.18 39.62 9.21
N PRO A 413 13.21 39.67 10.14
CA PRO A 413 13.31 38.91 11.37
C PRO A 413 13.07 37.42 11.14
N ASN A 414 13.63 36.55 11.97
CA ASN A 414 13.34 35.12 11.96
C ASN A 414 11.92 34.89 12.52
N ILE A 415 11.03 34.35 11.69
CA ILE A 415 9.64 34.01 12.04
C ILE A 415 9.34 32.51 12.00
N LEU A 416 10.34 31.66 11.77
CA LEU A 416 10.19 30.20 11.74
C LEU A 416 9.69 29.68 13.09
N GLY A 417 8.80 28.69 13.05
CA GLY A 417 8.20 28.09 14.23
C GLY A 417 7.13 28.96 14.92
N MET A 418 6.80 30.13 14.37
CA MET A 418 5.75 31.01 14.91
C MET A 418 4.42 30.76 14.20
N THR A 419 3.30 31.11 14.87
CA THR A 419 2.02 31.25 14.19
C THR A 419 2.02 32.54 13.38
N ARG A 420 1.21 32.59 12.31
CA ARG A 420 1.11 33.77 11.42
C ARG A 420 0.86 35.07 12.19
N GLU A 421 -0.02 35.07 13.15
CA GLU A 421 -0.34 36.24 13.99
C GLU A 421 0.86 36.78 14.78
N LYS A 422 1.69 35.87 15.32
CA LYS A 422 2.93 36.25 16.02
C LYS A 422 3.99 36.76 15.08
N ALA A 423 4.07 36.16 13.87
CA ALA A 423 4.98 36.59 12.82
C ALA A 423 4.61 37.98 12.32
N ASP A 424 3.35 38.23 12.02
CA ASP A 424 2.87 39.54 11.53
C ASP A 424 3.20 40.67 12.52
N LYS A 425 3.01 40.46 13.82
CA LYS A 425 3.43 41.42 14.86
C LYS A 425 4.94 41.66 14.89
N LYS A 426 5.74 40.68 14.53
CA LYS A 426 7.20 40.77 14.50
C LYS A 426 7.69 41.47 13.24
N LEU A 427 7.02 41.21 12.09
CA LEU A 427 7.28 41.86 10.82
C LEU A 427 6.86 43.35 10.83
N GLU A 428 5.78 43.67 11.55
CA GLU A 428 5.34 45.05 11.77
C GLU A 428 6.42 45.89 12.44
N LYS A 429 7.04 45.38 13.49
CA LYS A 429 8.14 46.07 14.19
C LYS A 429 9.39 46.27 13.33
N ALA A 430 9.51 45.55 12.21
CA ALA A 430 10.58 45.61 11.26
C ALA A 430 10.19 46.42 9.99
N ASP A 431 9.05 47.10 9.99
CA ASP A 431 8.51 47.85 8.82
C ASP A 431 8.35 46.97 7.56
N LEU A 432 7.98 45.70 7.71
CA LEU A 432 7.77 44.75 6.63
C LEU A 432 6.29 44.51 6.35
N GLY A 433 5.95 44.34 5.07
CA GLY A 433 4.58 44.23 4.59
C GLY A 433 3.82 45.57 4.61
N ASN A 434 2.53 45.50 4.36
CA ASN A 434 1.62 46.65 4.43
C ASN A 434 0.51 46.39 5.48
N GLU A 435 -0.38 47.36 5.69
CA GLU A 435 -1.46 47.28 6.69
C GLU A 435 -2.38 46.09 6.47
N ASN A 436 -2.53 45.60 5.24
CA ASN A 436 -3.44 44.51 4.88
C ASN A 436 -2.74 43.16 4.78
N ASN A 437 -1.44 43.12 4.40
CA ASN A 437 -0.70 41.87 4.17
C ASN A 437 0.77 41.99 4.55
N ARG A 438 1.20 41.29 5.60
CA ARG A 438 2.62 41.19 5.98
C ARG A 438 3.26 39.89 5.51
N THR A 439 2.43 38.85 5.40
CA THR A 439 2.84 37.54 4.91
C THR A 439 1.89 37.03 3.82
N VAL A 440 2.43 36.35 2.80
CA VAL A 440 1.69 35.63 1.77
C VAL A 440 2.00 34.13 1.92
N ILE A 441 0.96 33.28 1.91
CA ILE A 441 1.13 31.84 1.99
C ILE A 441 1.47 31.32 0.59
N GLY A 442 2.73 30.92 0.38
CA GLY A 442 3.23 30.27 -0.83
C GLY A 442 3.01 28.77 -0.85
N GLY A 443 2.71 28.15 0.31
CA GLY A 443 2.44 26.71 0.40
C GLY A 443 1.96 26.27 1.78
N LYS A 444 1.30 25.09 1.80
CA LYS A 444 0.88 24.42 3.03
C LYS A 444 1.35 22.96 2.99
N ILE A 445 2.10 22.49 4.01
CA ILE A 445 2.73 21.17 4.07
C ILE A 445 2.31 20.46 5.34
N GLU A 446 1.88 19.20 5.25
CA GLU A 446 1.59 18.38 6.42
C GLU A 446 2.87 18.13 7.24
N SER A 447 2.77 18.19 8.56
CA SER A 447 3.91 18.03 9.46
C SER A 447 3.48 17.43 10.81
N GLU A 448 4.04 16.28 11.14
CA GLU A 448 3.85 15.66 12.47
C GLU A 448 4.57 16.42 13.59
N LYS A 449 5.56 17.23 13.24
CA LYS A 449 6.40 17.96 14.21
C LYS A 449 5.84 19.32 14.57
N PHE A 450 5.10 19.97 13.68
CA PHE A 450 4.61 21.33 13.86
C PHE A 450 3.08 21.38 13.76
N LYS A 451 2.46 22.12 14.69
CA LYS A 451 1.02 22.33 14.71
C LYS A 451 0.55 23.06 13.45
N ASN A 452 -0.73 22.89 13.12
CA ASN A 452 -1.37 23.64 12.03
C ASN A 452 -1.09 25.15 12.15
N ASN A 453 -0.90 25.82 10.99
CA ASN A 453 -0.56 27.25 10.87
C ASN A 453 0.78 27.68 11.51
N THR A 454 1.71 26.74 11.78
CA THR A 454 3.09 27.08 12.17
C THR A 454 3.94 27.34 10.91
N ILE A 455 4.69 28.43 10.89
CA ILE A 455 5.57 28.79 9.76
C ILE A 455 6.76 27.84 9.70
N LEU A 456 6.89 27.14 8.57
CA LEU A 456 7.96 26.16 8.29
C LEU A 456 9.11 26.77 7.50
N SER A 457 8.83 27.72 6.61
CA SER A 457 9.85 28.44 5.86
C SER A 457 9.41 29.88 5.59
N GLN A 458 10.35 30.77 5.34
CA GLN A 458 10.16 32.16 5.01
C GLN A 458 11.09 32.57 3.87
N ASN A 459 10.60 33.42 2.98
CA ASN A 459 11.37 34.04 1.89
C ASN A 459 10.92 35.49 1.71
N PRO A 460 11.80 36.50 1.78
CA PRO A 460 13.26 36.43 2.07
C PRO A 460 13.59 35.80 3.43
N GLY A 461 14.82 35.27 3.52
CA GLY A 461 15.33 34.57 4.69
C GLY A 461 15.54 35.48 5.91
N ALA A 462 15.71 34.85 7.09
CA ALA A 462 16.03 35.59 8.31
C ALA A 462 17.40 36.29 8.18
N ALA A 463 17.45 37.55 8.63
CA ALA A 463 18.59 38.46 8.54
C ALA A 463 18.91 39.05 7.14
N ASP A 464 18.17 38.67 6.10
CA ASP A 464 18.27 39.33 4.80
C ASP A 464 17.93 40.83 4.93
N THR A 465 18.60 41.66 4.12
CA THR A 465 18.33 43.09 4.04
C THR A 465 17.42 43.34 2.86
N VAL A 466 16.25 43.93 3.10
CA VAL A 466 15.21 44.15 2.09
C VAL A 466 14.66 45.57 2.21
N LEU A 467 13.91 46.02 1.22
CA LEU A 467 13.20 47.32 1.29
C LEU A 467 12.07 47.24 2.33
N LYS A 468 11.84 48.31 3.07
CA LYS A 468 10.66 48.46 3.93
C LYS A 468 9.40 48.24 3.10
N GLY A 469 8.38 47.60 3.70
CA GLY A 469 7.16 47.22 2.99
C GLY A 469 7.25 45.89 2.21
N THR A 470 8.43 45.22 2.14
CA THR A 470 8.55 43.90 1.50
C THR A 470 7.64 42.90 2.20
N ILE A 471 6.82 42.18 1.43
CA ILE A 471 5.95 41.10 1.91
C ILE A 471 6.77 39.83 1.99
N ILE A 472 6.60 39.06 3.08
CA ILE A 472 7.32 37.81 3.29
C ILE A 472 6.45 36.64 2.86
N GLU A 473 6.94 35.86 1.90
CA GLU A 473 6.32 34.59 1.53
C GLU A 473 6.63 33.52 2.58
N ILE A 474 5.60 32.80 3.02
CA ILE A 474 5.73 31.76 4.05
C ILE A 474 5.13 30.44 3.57
N VAL A 475 5.77 29.33 3.99
CA VAL A 475 5.14 28.01 3.95
C VAL A 475 4.73 27.64 5.37
N ILE A 476 3.49 27.22 5.53
CA ILE A 476 2.92 26.88 6.83
C ILE A 476 2.67 25.38 6.96
N SER A 477 2.69 24.89 8.20
CA SER A 477 2.28 23.54 8.53
C SER A 477 0.77 23.37 8.38
N ALA A 478 0.36 22.25 7.78
CA ALA A 478 -1.02 21.77 7.81
C ALA A 478 -1.34 20.97 9.10
N GLY A 479 -0.36 20.82 10.02
CA GLY A 479 -0.45 19.91 11.16
C GLY A 479 -0.38 18.44 10.72
N ASN A 480 -0.89 17.54 11.55
CA ASN A 480 -0.99 16.09 11.26
C ASN A 480 -2.14 15.73 10.30
N GLY A 481 -2.77 16.71 9.68
CA GLY A 481 -4.06 16.58 9.04
C GLY A 481 -5.20 16.67 10.07
N GLU A 482 -6.35 17.18 9.62
CA GLU A 482 -7.58 17.24 10.43
C GLU A 482 -8.52 16.13 9.95
N GLU A 483 -9.27 15.56 10.89
CA GLU A 483 -10.26 14.52 10.61
C GLU A 483 -11.52 14.80 11.45
N TYR A 484 -12.68 14.35 10.95
CA TYR A 484 -13.94 14.50 11.67
C TYR A 484 -14.16 13.34 12.63
N VAL A 485 -14.55 13.64 13.88
CA VAL A 485 -14.94 12.62 14.84
C VAL A 485 -16.24 11.96 14.38
N VAL A 486 -16.23 10.65 14.18
CA VAL A 486 -17.42 9.88 13.78
C VAL A 486 -18.32 9.58 14.96
N ASP A 487 -19.62 9.35 14.69
CA ASP A 487 -20.57 8.93 15.71
C ASP A 487 -20.37 7.44 16.03
N VAL A 488 -20.04 7.14 17.28
CA VAL A 488 -19.82 5.78 17.78
C VAL A 488 -20.74 5.42 18.96
N LEU A 489 -21.82 6.19 19.16
CA LEU A 489 -22.81 5.87 20.19
C LEU A 489 -23.47 4.51 19.93
N ASN A 490 -23.71 3.75 20.99
CA ASN A 490 -24.25 2.37 20.96
C ASN A 490 -23.33 1.31 20.32
N TYR A 491 -22.17 1.68 19.80
CA TYR A 491 -21.19 0.71 19.35
C TYR A 491 -20.57 -0.05 20.53
N SER A 492 -20.06 -1.26 20.28
CA SER A 492 -19.21 -1.91 21.27
C SER A 492 -17.96 -1.04 21.51
N GLN A 493 -17.42 -1.08 22.73
CA GLN A 493 -16.18 -0.37 23.08
C GLN A 493 -15.05 -0.65 22.07
N GLU A 494 -14.92 -1.90 21.64
CA GLU A 494 -13.87 -2.32 20.71
C GLU A 494 -14.09 -1.72 19.31
N LEU A 495 -15.32 -1.79 18.79
CA LEU A 495 -15.66 -1.21 17.49
C LEU A 495 -15.48 0.31 17.51
N ALA A 496 -16.00 0.99 18.52
CA ALA A 496 -15.87 2.44 18.68
C ALA A 496 -14.41 2.90 18.77
N LYS A 497 -13.60 2.16 19.53
CA LYS A 497 -12.17 2.42 19.64
C LYS A 497 -11.46 2.26 18.29
N ASN A 498 -11.74 1.16 17.58
CA ASN A 498 -11.12 0.89 16.27
C ASN A 498 -11.50 1.95 15.24
N GLU A 499 -12.77 2.38 15.19
CA GLU A 499 -13.22 3.42 14.25
C GLU A 499 -12.51 4.76 14.49
N LEU A 500 -12.39 5.19 15.74
CA LEU A 500 -11.72 6.45 16.07
C LEU A 500 -10.19 6.37 15.91
N GLU A 501 -9.57 5.25 16.28
CA GLU A 501 -8.14 5.05 16.10
C GLU A 501 -7.77 4.95 14.60
N ASN A 502 -8.62 4.38 13.74
CA ASN A 502 -8.44 4.34 12.29
C ASN A 502 -8.44 5.75 11.67
N LEU A 503 -9.20 6.68 12.24
CA LEU A 503 -9.18 8.09 11.85
C LEU A 503 -7.96 8.85 12.41
N GLY A 504 -7.13 8.17 13.22
CA GLY A 504 -5.91 8.72 13.79
C GLY A 504 -6.09 9.38 15.16
N PHE A 505 -7.24 9.23 15.81
CA PHE A 505 -7.47 9.74 17.16
C PHE A 505 -6.92 8.79 18.23
N LYS A 506 -6.61 9.33 19.42
CA LYS A 506 -6.36 8.54 20.62
C LYS A 506 -7.69 8.36 21.36
N VAL A 507 -7.91 7.18 21.94
CA VAL A 507 -9.16 6.90 22.66
C VAL A 507 -8.87 6.68 24.14
N GLU A 508 -9.57 7.44 25.00
CA GLU A 508 -9.64 7.21 26.43
C GLU A 508 -11.01 6.70 26.80
N ILE A 509 -11.09 5.77 27.78
CA ILE A 509 -12.34 5.12 28.19
C ILE A 509 -12.67 5.52 29.62
N LYS A 510 -13.93 5.98 29.83
CA LYS A 510 -14.57 6.17 31.13
C LYS A 510 -15.77 5.24 31.21
N GLU A 511 -16.08 4.76 32.40
CA GLU A 511 -17.20 3.84 32.61
C GLU A 511 -18.29 4.48 33.47
N LYS A 512 -19.56 4.25 33.12
CA LYS A 512 -20.74 4.77 33.86
C LYS A 512 -21.87 3.75 33.79
N TYR A 513 -22.69 3.66 34.86
CA TYR A 513 -23.91 2.85 34.82
C TYR A 513 -24.97 3.51 33.93
N ASP A 514 -25.67 2.70 33.13
CA ASP A 514 -26.78 3.14 32.28
C ASP A 514 -27.86 2.05 32.24
N ASP A 515 -29.12 2.44 32.38
CA ASP A 515 -30.23 1.51 32.52
C ASP A 515 -30.75 0.96 31.17
N LEU A 516 -30.41 1.63 30.07
CA LEU A 516 -30.90 1.31 28.71
C LEU A 516 -29.85 0.67 27.83
N VAL A 517 -28.60 1.03 28.04
CA VAL A 517 -27.49 0.65 27.15
C VAL A 517 -26.71 -0.53 27.72
N ALA A 518 -26.46 -1.52 26.86
CA ALA A 518 -25.76 -2.75 27.21
C ALA A 518 -24.40 -2.50 27.88
N PRO A 519 -23.98 -3.36 28.82
CA PRO A 519 -22.61 -3.33 29.33
C PRO A 519 -21.59 -3.43 28.20
N GLY A 520 -20.56 -2.57 28.23
CA GLY A 520 -19.53 -2.51 27.21
C GLY A 520 -19.93 -1.80 25.91
N ALA A 521 -21.09 -1.11 25.87
CA ALA A 521 -21.46 -0.24 24.75
C ALA A 521 -21.24 1.25 25.11
N VAL A 522 -20.95 2.06 24.10
CA VAL A 522 -20.67 3.50 24.24
C VAL A 522 -21.96 4.27 24.48
N ILE A 523 -22.00 5.05 25.57
CA ILE A 523 -23.13 5.91 25.96
C ILE A 523 -22.82 7.41 25.79
N GLY A 524 -21.58 7.75 25.46
CA GLY A 524 -21.18 9.13 25.21
C GLY A 524 -19.79 9.21 24.64
N GLN A 525 -19.56 10.26 23.89
CA GLN A 525 -18.25 10.58 23.32
C GLN A 525 -17.98 12.07 23.46
N ASP A 526 -16.74 12.43 23.71
CA ASP A 526 -16.29 13.82 23.85
C ASP A 526 -14.89 13.96 23.21
N PRO A 527 -14.70 14.81 22.18
CA PRO A 527 -15.71 15.68 21.54
C PRO A 527 -16.82 14.94 20.79
N ALA A 528 -17.93 15.65 20.57
CA ALA A 528 -19.09 15.11 19.86
C ALA A 528 -18.78 14.75 18.39
N ALA A 529 -19.61 13.88 17.81
CA ALA A 529 -19.56 13.55 16.38
C ALA A 529 -19.67 14.81 15.49
N GLY A 530 -18.92 14.83 14.37
CA GLY A 530 -18.83 15.98 13.48
C GLY A 530 -17.84 17.06 13.92
N THR A 531 -17.20 16.94 15.06
CA THR A 531 -16.13 17.86 15.48
C THR A 531 -14.86 17.58 14.67
N GLN A 532 -14.27 18.62 14.08
CA GLN A 532 -13.01 18.52 13.35
C GLN A 532 -11.83 18.66 14.32
N LEU A 533 -10.92 17.69 14.32
CA LEU A 533 -9.76 17.63 15.21
C LEU A 533 -8.50 17.23 14.45
N GLU A 534 -7.34 17.68 14.93
CA GLU A 534 -6.04 17.19 14.43
C GLU A 534 -5.86 15.69 14.75
N LYS A 535 -5.30 14.92 13.83
CA LYS A 535 -4.89 13.52 14.08
C LYS A 535 -3.95 13.46 15.28
N GLY A 536 -4.15 12.48 16.15
CA GLY A 536 -3.45 12.37 17.44
C GLY A 536 -4.17 13.03 18.61
N SER A 537 -5.28 13.78 18.38
CA SER A 537 -6.15 14.29 19.43
C SER A 537 -6.84 13.16 20.18
N THR A 538 -7.20 13.40 21.45
CA THR A 538 -7.87 12.38 22.27
C THR A 538 -9.38 12.54 22.20
N VAL A 539 -10.09 11.45 21.97
CA VAL A 539 -11.55 11.32 22.10
C VAL A 539 -11.85 10.44 23.32
N VAL A 540 -12.64 10.96 24.24
CA VAL A 540 -13.04 10.26 25.45
C VAL A 540 -14.36 9.55 25.20
N LEU A 541 -14.39 8.22 25.36
CA LEU A 541 -15.60 7.41 25.29
C LEU A 541 -16.12 7.12 26.70
N THR A 542 -17.39 7.34 26.92
CA THR A 542 -18.09 6.86 28.13
C THR A 542 -18.79 5.55 27.78
N VAL A 543 -18.45 4.47 28.48
CA VAL A 543 -18.93 3.10 28.23
C VAL A 543 -19.89 2.68 29.35
N SER A 544 -20.99 2.05 28.98
CA SER A 544 -22.01 1.55 29.92
C SER A 544 -21.49 0.38 30.76
N LYS A 545 -21.83 0.38 32.04
CA LYS A 545 -21.75 -0.80 32.94
C LYS A 545 -23.08 -1.56 33.03
N GLY A 546 -24.09 -1.16 32.28
CA GLY A 546 -25.44 -1.68 32.35
C GLY A 546 -26.22 -1.21 33.59
N LYS A 547 -27.43 -1.72 33.77
CA LYS A 547 -28.37 -1.42 34.84
C LYS A 547 -27.98 -2.11 36.15
N LYS A 548 -28.07 -1.39 37.25
CA LYS A 548 -27.88 -1.98 38.57
C LYS A 548 -29.09 -2.87 38.95
N GLY A 549 -28.83 -4.11 39.39
CA GLY A 549 -29.84 -4.94 40.06
C GLY A 549 -30.73 -5.80 39.12
N ILE A 550 -30.31 -6.13 37.90
CA ILE A 550 -31.03 -7.11 37.06
C ILE A 550 -31.01 -8.48 37.74
N ASP A 551 -32.20 -9.14 37.82
CA ASP A 551 -32.32 -10.51 38.28
C ASP A 551 -31.87 -11.49 37.16
N GLN A 552 -30.60 -11.91 37.20
CA GLN A 552 -30.01 -12.83 36.23
C GLN A 552 -30.57 -14.27 36.31
N ASN A 553 -31.47 -14.57 37.27
CA ASN A 553 -32.12 -15.90 37.32
C ASN A 553 -33.40 -15.94 36.48
N LYS A 554 -33.95 -14.82 36.10
CA LYS A 554 -35.15 -14.70 35.24
C LYS A 554 -34.77 -15.10 33.80
N THR A 555 -35.55 -15.99 33.19
CA THR A 555 -35.45 -16.37 31.77
C THR A 555 -36.42 -15.54 30.95
N VAL A 556 -35.97 -15.01 29.83
CA VAL A 556 -36.73 -14.14 28.91
C VAL A 556 -36.56 -14.60 27.47
N THR A 557 -37.52 -14.30 26.60
CA THR A 557 -37.47 -14.67 25.18
C THR A 557 -36.88 -13.52 24.35
N VAL A 558 -35.94 -13.82 23.49
CA VAL A 558 -35.31 -12.85 22.59
C VAL A 558 -36.31 -12.37 21.55
N PRO A 559 -36.61 -11.06 21.45
CA PRO A 559 -37.55 -10.51 20.47
C PRO A 559 -36.96 -10.53 19.05
N SER A 560 -37.83 -10.39 18.03
CA SER A 560 -37.40 -10.23 16.64
C SER A 560 -37.01 -8.77 16.38
N LEU A 561 -35.72 -8.52 16.21
CA LEU A 561 -35.16 -7.18 16.04
C LEU A 561 -34.75 -6.88 14.59
N THR A 562 -34.55 -7.90 13.76
CA THR A 562 -34.16 -7.75 12.35
C THR A 562 -35.19 -6.93 11.56
N GLY A 563 -34.70 -5.95 10.80
CA GLY A 563 -35.52 -5.02 10.01
C GLY A 563 -36.06 -3.82 10.80
N LYS A 564 -35.89 -3.80 12.13
CA LYS A 564 -36.28 -2.64 12.97
C LYS A 564 -35.17 -1.60 13.00
N ILE A 565 -35.54 -0.34 13.18
CA ILE A 565 -34.58 0.73 13.47
C ILE A 565 -33.99 0.48 14.86
N PHE A 566 -32.66 0.66 15.01
CA PHE A 566 -31.92 0.35 16.22
C PHE A 566 -32.55 0.94 17.49
N SER A 567 -32.97 2.21 17.50
CA SER A 567 -33.58 2.86 18.67
C SER A 567 -34.90 2.21 19.09
N ALA A 568 -35.72 1.77 18.15
CA ALA A 568 -36.96 1.07 18.44
C ALA A 568 -36.72 -0.34 18.98
N ALA A 569 -35.74 -1.04 18.40
CA ALA A 569 -35.30 -2.35 18.85
C ALA A 569 -34.68 -2.31 20.27
N GLN A 570 -33.95 -1.24 20.58
CA GLN A 570 -33.35 -1.03 21.92
C GLN A 570 -34.42 -0.90 22.99
N LYS A 571 -35.47 -0.13 22.72
CA LYS A 571 -36.60 0.02 23.62
C LYS A 571 -37.30 -1.32 23.87
N GLU A 572 -37.61 -2.07 22.79
CA GLU A 572 -38.28 -3.38 22.87
C GLU A 572 -37.47 -4.43 23.65
N ALA A 573 -36.15 -4.45 23.43
CA ALA A 573 -35.25 -5.34 24.20
C ALA A 573 -35.22 -4.96 25.68
N SER A 574 -35.17 -3.67 26.00
CA SER A 574 -35.11 -3.18 27.40
C SER A 574 -36.40 -3.46 28.19
N GLU A 575 -37.56 -3.47 27.51
CA GLU A 575 -38.87 -3.85 28.11
C GLU A 575 -38.88 -5.32 28.54
N GLN A 576 -38.00 -6.15 27.97
CA GLN A 576 -37.83 -7.57 28.31
C GLN A 576 -36.57 -7.83 29.17
N ASP A 577 -36.03 -6.80 29.82
CA ASP A 577 -34.76 -6.87 30.57
C ASP A 577 -33.58 -7.40 29.75
N LEU A 578 -33.57 -7.13 28.43
CA LEU A 578 -32.48 -7.46 27.51
C LEU A 578 -31.80 -6.20 27.00
N TYR A 579 -30.56 -6.32 26.57
CA TYR A 579 -29.80 -5.24 25.94
C TYR A 579 -29.56 -5.53 24.47
N ILE A 580 -29.30 -4.47 23.69
CA ILE A 580 -28.74 -4.63 22.35
C ILE A 580 -27.45 -3.79 22.23
N LYS A 581 -26.53 -4.27 21.39
CA LYS A 581 -25.25 -3.63 21.15
C LYS A 581 -24.85 -3.79 19.70
N ILE A 582 -24.42 -2.69 19.05
CA ILE A 582 -23.86 -2.75 17.70
C ILE A 582 -22.46 -3.35 17.79
N VAL A 583 -22.24 -4.43 17.07
CA VAL A 583 -20.95 -5.10 16.97
C VAL A 583 -20.34 -4.97 15.59
N ASP A 584 -21.14 -4.59 14.60
CA ASP A 584 -20.70 -4.33 13.22
C ASP A 584 -21.68 -3.44 12.47
N THR A 585 -21.18 -2.73 11.44
CA THR A 585 -21.99 -1.89 10.55
C THR A 585 -21.65 -2.17 9.10
N VAL A 586 -22.66 -2.32 8.23
CA VAL A 586 -22.46 -2.66 6.81
C VAL A 586 -23.36 -1.84 5.90
N PHE A 587 -22.90 -1.51 4.70
CA PHE A 587 -23.78 -0.94 3.67
C PHE A 587 -24.77 -1.98 3.16
N SER A 588 -26.01 -1.59 2.94
CA SER A 588 -27.06 -2.47 2.47
C SER A 588 -28.02 -1.76 1.52
N SER A 589 -28.31 -2.37 0.39
CA SER A 589 -29.39 -1.94 -0.53
C SER A 589 -30.77 -2.43 -0.07
N LYS A 590 -30.82 -3.40 0.84
CA LYS A 590 -32.07 -4.01 1.34
C LYS A 590 -32.60 -3.32 2.59
N TYR A 591 -31.70 -2.82 3.44
CA TYR A 591 -32.03 -2.18 4.71
C TYR A 591 -31.62 -0.71 4.67
N THR A 592 -32.51 0.17 5.16
CA THR A 592 -32.20 1.60 5.28
C THR A 592 -31.17 1.82 6.38
N LYS A 593 -30.57 3.01 6.40
CA LYS A 593 -29.64 3.39 7.47
C LYS A 593 -30.29 3.18 8.85
N ASP A 594 -29.49 2.71 9.80
CA ASP A 594 -29.82 2.41 11.19
C ASP A 594 -30.79 1.23 11.39
N GLN A 595 -31.14 0.47 10.35
CA GLN A 595 -31.90 -0.78 10.49
C GLN A 595 -30.99 -1.96 10.84
N ILE A 596 -31.50 -2.86 11.71
CA ILE A 596 -30.81 -4.09 12.11
C ILE A 596 -30.89 -5.11 10.98
N ILE A 597 -29.73 -5.58 10.52
CA ILE A 597 -29.59 -6.58 9.45
C ILE A 597 -29.65 -7.99 10.03
N SER A 598 -28.96 -8.20 11.16
CA SER A 598 -28.88 -9.49 11.85
C SER A 598 -28.77 -9.32 13.35
N GLN A 599 -29.14 -10.36 14.10
CA GLN A 599 -29.06 -10.42 15.55
C GLN A 599 -28.54 -11.77 16.03
N ASP A 600 -27.82 -11.76 17.17
CA ASP A 600 -27.39 -12.94 17.89
C ASP A 600 -27.43 -12.67 19.42
N PRO A 601 -28.19 -13.44 20.23
CA PRO A 601 -28.97 -14.63 19.90
C PRO A 601 -30.15 -14.39 18.95
N GLN A 602 -30.57 -15.47 18.26
CA GLN A 602 -31.69 -15.42 17.32
C GLN A 602 -33.02 -15.18 18.03
N SER A 603 -33.99 -14.57 17.32
CA SER A 603 -35.35 -14.38 17.77
C SER A 603 -35.97 -15.70 18.26
N GLY A 604 -36.70 -15.67 19.38
CA GLY A 604 -37.33 -16.84 20.00
C GLY A 604 -36.43 -17.62 20.95
N SER A 605 -35.13 -17.34 21.00
CA SER A 605 -34.21 -18.00 21.95
C SER A 605 -34.58 -17.65 23.39
N GLN A 606 -34.43 -18.62 24.31
CA GLN A 606 -34.58 -18.40 25.74
C GLN A 606 -33.22 -18.03 26.34
N VAL A 607 -33.13 -16.88 26.93
CA VAL A 607 -31.87 -16.38 27.53
C VAL A 607 -32.13 -15.81 28.93
N LYS A 608 -31.09 -15.58 29.71
CA LYS A 608 -31.21 -14.93 31.03
C LYS A 608 -31.43 -13.42 30.86
N ALA A 609 -32.22 -12.83 31.76
CA ALA A 609 -32.33 -11.37 31.81
C ALA A 609 -30.94 -10.72 32.00
N GLY A 610 -30.71 -9.57 31.37
CA GLY A 610 -29.40 -8.93 31.28
C GLY A 610 -28.52 -9.42 30.14
N THR A 611 -28.98 -10.41 29.34
CA THR A 611 -28.26 -10.84 28.15
C THR A 611 -28.22 -9.74 27.11
N THR A 612 -27.07 -9.55 26.48
CA THR A 612 -26.89 -8.62 25.37
C THR A 612 -27.09 -9.32 24.05
N ILE A 613 -27.94 -8.78 23.19
CA ILE A 613 -28.16 -9.20 21.81
C ILE A 613 -27.18 -8.39 20.95
N ASN A 614 -26.24 -9.05 20.31
CA ASN A 614 -25.33 -8.43 19.36
C ASN A 614 -26.06 -8.21 18.03
N VAL A 615 -25.96 -7.01 17.46
CA VAL A 615 -26.63 -6.69 16.19
C VAL A 615 -25.66 -6.09 15.18
N VAL A 616 -25.93 -6.37 13.91
CA VAL A 616 -25.31 -5.71 12.78
C VAL A 616 -26.29 -4.70 12.21
N VAL A 617 -25.86 -3.46 11.97
CA VAL A 617 -26.71 -2.35 11.57
C VAL A 617 -26.35 -1.85 10.17
N SER A 618 -27.36 -1.47 9.37
CA SER A 618 -27.17 -0.92 8.04
C SER A 618 -26.68 0.53 8.08
N LEU A 619 -25.67 0.83 7.27
CA LEU A 619 -25.24 2.21 6.95
C LEU A 619 -26.09 2.82 5.80
N GLY A 620 -27.08 2.09 5.26
CA GLY A 620 -27.86 2.47 4.08
C GLY A 620 -27.15 2.10 2.78
N ILE A 621 -27.51 2.81 1.71
CA ILE A 621 -26.89 2.62 0.38
C ILE A 621 -25.54 3.36 0.38
N GLU A 622 -24.49 2.71 -0.11
CA GLU A 622 -23.21 3.37 -0.31
C GLU A 622 -23.35 4.50 -1.33
N SER A 623 -23.16 5.76 -0.89
CA SER A 623 -23.19 6.91 -1.78
C SER A 623 -21.79 7.21 -2.30
N VAL A 624 -21.62 7.15 -3.62
CA VAL A 624 -20.39 7.59 -4.29
C VAL A 624 -20.54 9.07 -4.61
N TYR A 625 -19.59 9.87 -4.12
CA TYR A 625 -19.48 11.27 -4.54
C TYR A 625 -19.09 11.33 -6.02
N VAL A 626 -20.01 11.82 -6.86
CA VAL A 626 -19.70 12.15 -8.25
C VAL A 626 -19.21 13.60 -8.26
N PRO A 627 -17.92 13.86 -8.55
CA PRO A 627 -17.43 15.23 -8.65
C PRO A 627 -18.18 15.95 -9.78
N ASP A 628 -18.55 17.20 -9.52
CA ASP A 628 -19.18 18.05 -10.53
C ASP A 628 -18.17 18.34 -11.66
N VAL A 629 -18.44 17.77 -12.82
CA VAL A 629 -17.59 17.91 -14.02
C VAL A 629 -18.08 19.01 -14.97
N GLN A 630 -19.08 19.82 -14.58
CA GLN A 630 -19.76 20.78 -15.48
C GLN A 630 -18.89 21.92 -16.02
N TYR A 631 -17.65 22.07 -15.63
CA TYR A 631 -16.77 23.17 -16.09
C TYR A 631 -15.32 22.77 -16.37
N ARG A 632 -15.03 21.52 -16.71
CA ARG A 632 -13.73 21.18 -17.29
C ARG A 632 -13.87 21.14 -18.81
N ASN A 633 -13.44 22.25 -19.47
CA ASN A 633 -13.20 22.27 -20.91
C ASN A 633 -12.13 21.20 -21.23
N GLU A 634 -12.29 20.59 -22.41
CA GLU A 634 -11.46 19.56 -23.03
C GLU A 634 -9.96 19.87 -23.02
#